data_9881dcba5d6a0d8d5ee835379d3f0804
#
_entry.id   9881dcba5d6a0d8d5ee835379d3f0804
#
_cell.length_a   1.000
_cell.length_b   1.000
_cell.length_c   1.000
_cell.angle_alpha   90.00
_cell.angle_beta   90.00
_cell.angle_gamma   90.00
#
_symmetry.space_group_name_H-M   'P 1'
#
loop_
_entity.id
_entity.type
_entity.pdbx_description
1 polymer ?
#
loop_
_entity_poly.entity_id
_entity_poly.type
_entity_poly.pdbx_seq_one_letter_code
_entity_poly.pdbx_strand_id
1 'polypeptide(L)'
;MDIKKRIDELVELINKYNYEYYILDKPSVSDMEYDRLMQELISLEDKYPEYKREDSPTERVGTTVVSSFKKVRHKLPMLSLGNVFSYEEIEKFDERIKKEGFKPAYVCELKIDGLAISLVYEKGILKTGVTRGDGSIGEDITHNIKTIKDIPLKLNKEIDIEVRGEIFINKKEFIKIKKKKKKQGLELYQNCRNLAAGSVRQLDSKITASRNLSNFIYHLPNPLEYNLDTHEDSLNYMNSLGFNVNKNRKTCNNISEVISFIEKITSEREKLDYDIDGIVIKVNDIRMQEDLGYTSKYPKWATAYKFPAEEVTTRLKDIKFTVGRTGKITPNAILEPVKVAGSTISKATLHNEDFVKEKDIRIGDIVVIRKAGDVIPEVVKVDKERRTGELPSFKMITNCPVCGEKLERKEDEANHYCSNPLCDAKNIEKLIHFASRGAMNIEGLGERILEDYYNFGYVTDIPSIYDLKKYKDELMTLEGFGEKSINNLLDAIEESKNNSLEKVLFALGIRHFGAKSALILAEKFKDIDSIKNSTFEQLVSIYDIGEVMAKEIKEYFENQDNLNLIDKLKMHGVNMKYLGTEVIEDPSFKDKKIVITGTVSFMSRNDIKKEILKRGGKNIDSVSSKTDIVIVGDSPGSKYDKAKSLNIEIWDENKLKEKLGGISE
;
A
#
# COMPACT_ATOMS: atom_id res chain seq x y z
N MET A 1 17.65 -35.11 -34.44
CA MET A 1 16.70 -34.70 -33.40
C MET A 1 16.40 -33.23 -33.62
N ASP A 2 15.17 -32.83 -33.74
CA ASP A 2 14.83 -31.42 -33.90
C ASP A 2 15.10 -30.72 -32.56
N ILE A 3 16.09 -29.85 -32.55
CA ILE A 3 16.59 -29.20 -31.32
C ILE A 3 15.50 -28.35 -30.69
N LYS A 4 14.74 -27.60 -31.48
CA LYS A 4 13.62 -26.79 -31.03
C LYS A 4 12.57 -27.67 -30.34
N LYS A 5 12.19 -28.76 -30.95
CA LYS A 5 11.24 -29.73 -30.40
C LYS A 5 11.74 -30.30 -29.04
N ARG A 6 13.05 -30.57 -28.93
CA ARG A 6 13.63 -31.07 -27.69
C ARG A 6 13.61 -30.04 -26.59
N ILE A 7 13.90 -28.77 -26.89
CA ILE A 7 13.76 -27.65 -25.91
C ILE A 7 12.32 -27.55 -25.47
N ASP A 8 11.35 -27.57 -26.38
CA ASP A 8 9.92 -27.50 -26.03
C ASP A 8 9.50 -28.65 -25.12
N GLU A 9 9.90 -29.88 -25.39
CA GLU A 9 9.64 -31.07 -24.56
C GLU A 9 10.24 -30.92 -23.16
N LEU A 10 11.48 -30.44 -23.04
CA LEU A 10 12.16 -30.24 -21.74
C LEU A 10 11.47 -29.13 -20.92
N VAL A 11 11.12 -28.02 -21.55
CA VAL A 11 10.41 -26.92 -20.85
C VAL A 11 9.07 -27.38 -20.29
N GLU A 12 8.25 -28.09 -21.09
CA GLU A 12 6.96 -28.61 -20.65
C GLU A 12 7.13 -29.62 -19.49
N LEU A 13 8.09 -30.54 -19.62
CA LEU A 13 8.32 -31.60 -18.66
C LEU A 13 8.83 -31.04 -17.32
N ILE A 14 9.81 -30.14 -17.35
CA ILE A 14 10.37 -29.53 -16.14
C ILE A 14 9.33 -28.62 -15.44
N ASN A 15 8.53 -27.85 -16.20
CA ASN A 15 7.45 -27.06 -15.63
C ASN A 15 6.38 -27.95 -14.96
N LYS A 16 6.05 -29.11 -15.53
CA LYS A 16 5.18 -30.11 -14.90
C LYS A 16 5.77 -30.62 -13.60
N TYR A 17 7.05 -30.98 -13.55
CA TYR A 17 7.70 -31.45 -12.34
C TYR A 17 7.79 -30.37 -11.26
N ASN A 18 8.03 -29.12 -11.64
CA ASN A 18 7.94 -27.96 -10.72
C ASN A 18 6.55 -27.84 -10.09
N TYR A 19 5.49 -27.98 -10.88
CA TYR A 19 4.12 -27.92 -10.40
C TYR A 19 3.82 -29.09 -9.42
N GLU A 20 4.22 -30.32 -9.77
CA GLU A 20 4.03 -31.50 -8.93
C GLU A 20 4.77 -31.36 -7.59
N TYR A 21 6.00 -30.81 -7.59
CA TYR A 21 6.82 -30.66 -6.41
C TYR A 21 6.36 -29.48 -5.52
N TYR A 22 6.23 -28.26 -6.10
CA TYR A 22 6.01 -27.04 -5.32
C TYR A 22 4.54 -26.74 -5.01
N ILE A 23 3.60 -27.22 -5.82
CA ILE A 23 2.17 -26.94 -5.66
C ILE A 23 1.41 -28.16 -5.14
N LEU A 24 1.63 -29.32 -5.72
CA LEU A 24 0.91 -30.54 -5.34
C LEU A 24 1.55 -31.29 -4.18
N ASP A 25 2.82 -31.03 -3.86
CA ASP A 25 3.64 -31.79 -2.88
C ASP A 25 3.63 -33.32 -3.17
N LYS A 26 3.70 -33.65 -4.46
CA LYS A 26 3.69 -35.01 -4.99
C LYS A 26 4.66 -35.18 -6.16
N PRO A 27 5.97 -35.13 -5.92
CA PRO A 27 6.96 -35.28 -6.98
C PRO A 27 6.86 -36.64 -7.67
N SER A 28 6.85 -36.67 -8.99
CA SER A 28 6.84 -37.89 -9.80
C SER A 28 8.24 -38.26 -10.32
N VAL A 29 9.25 -37.44 -10.04
CA VAL A 29 10.63 -37.62 -10.51
C VAL A 29 11.62 -37.44 -9.36
N SER A 30 12.79 -38.13 -9.42
CA SER A 30 13.86 -37.94 -8.44
C SER A 30 14.63 -36.62 -8.68
N ASP A 31 15.23 -36.05 -7.62
CA ASP A 31 16.05 -34.84 -7.70
C ASP A 31 17.16 -34.98 -8.75
N MET A 32 17.80 -36.14 -8.82
CA MET A 32 18.90 -36.43 -9.76
C MET A 32 18.41 -36.40 -11.23
N GLU A 33 17.24 -36.95 -11.52
CA GLU A 33 16.67 -36.92 -12.87
C GLU A 33 16.18 -35.51 -13.23
N TYR A 34 15.59 -34.80 -12.29
CA TYR A 34 15.23 -33.39 -12.47
C TYR A 34 16.46 -32.53 -12.82
N ASP A 35 17.54 -32.66 -12.05
CA ASP A 35 18.80 -31.92 -12.28
C ASP A 35 19.41 -32.25 -13.64
N ARG A 36 19.36 -33.53 -14.06
CA ARG A 36 19.85 -33.98 -15.38
C ARG A 36 19.10 -33.28 -16.52
N LEU A 37 17.77 -33.26 -16.44
CA LEU A 37 16.91 -32.59 -17.45
C LEU A 37 17.13 -31.08 -17.46
N MET A 38 17.28 -30.47 -16.31
CA MET A 38 17.58 -29.03 -16.20
C MET A 38 18.94 -28.68 -16.81
N GLN A 39 19.98 -29.48 -16.58
CA GLN A 39 21.32 -29.29 -17.20
C GLN A 39 21.28 -29.47 -18.71
N GLU A 40 20.51 -30.46 -19.22
CA GLU A 40 20.31 -30.64 -20.64
C GLU A 40 19.63 -29.40 -21.26
N LEU A 41 18.57 -28.87 -20.63
CA LEU A 41 17.87 -27.65 -21.08
C LEU A 41 18.80 -26.44 -21.12
N ILE A 42 19.54 -26.17 -20.03
CA ILE A 42 20.50 -25.07 -19.95
C ILE A 42 21.50 -25.16 -21.10
N SER A 43 22.10 -26.34 -21.31
CA SER A 43 23.09 -26.53 -22.35
C SER A 43 22.55 -26.32 -23.78
N LEU A 44 21.28 -26.69 -24.01
CA LEU A 44 20.63 -26.47 -25.30
C LEU A 44 20.27 -24.99 -25.50
N GLU A 45 19.77 -24.30 -24.49
CA GLU A 45 19.44 -22.88 -24.58
C GLU A 45 20.70 -22.00 -24.73
N ASP A 46 21.78 -22.32 -24.05
CA ASP A 46 23.07 -21.61 -24.21
C ASP A 46 23.63 -21.76 -25.60
N LYS A 47 23.45 -22.93 -26.23
CA LYS A 47 23.93 -23.23 -27.60
C LYS A 47 23.01 -22.67 -28.68
N TYR A 48 21.73 -22.58 -28.43
CA TYR A 48 20.69 -22.18 -29.37
C TYR A 48 19.73 -21.17 -28.73
N PRO A 49 20.20 -19.94 -28.38
CA PRO A 49 19.44 -18.93 -27.63
C PRO A 49 18.19 -18.46 -28.42
N GLU A 50 18.16 -18.61 -29.73
CA GLU A 50 16.99 -18.28 -30.55
C GLU A 50 15.77 -19.19 -30.33
N TYR A 51 15.96 -20.36 -29.71
CA TYR A 51 14.87 -21.29 -29.34
C TYR A 51 14.47 -21.20 -27.85
N LYS A 52 15.12 -20.33 -27.09
CA LYS A 52 14.79 -20.13 -25.68
C LYS A 52 13.38 -19.56 -25.55
N ARG A 53 12.56 -20.19 -24.70
CA ARG A 53 11.17 -19.79 -24.46
C ARG A 53 11.07 -18.81 -23.31
N GLU A 54 10.07 -17.92 -23.37
CA GLU A 54 9.79 -16.96 -22.27
C GLU A 54 9.37 -17.65 -20.94
N ASP A 55 8.76 -18.84 -21.04
CA ASP A 55 8.33 -19.66 -19.91
C ASP A 55 9.36 -20.73 -19.52
N SER A 56 10.61 -20.63 -20.00
CA SER A 56 11.65 -21.59 -19.67
C SER A 56 11.95 -21.62 -18.16
N PRO A 57 12.01 -22.82 -17.55
CA PRO A 57 12.42 -22.98 -16.16
C PRO A 57 13.82 -22.42 -15.84
N THR A 58 14.68 -22.24 -16.85
CA THR A 58 16.02 -21.67 -16.69
C THR A 58 15.99 -20.20 -16.26
N GLU A 59 14.89 -19.47 -16.55
CA GLU A 59 14.66 -18.11 -16.04
C GLU A 59 14.62 -18.03 -14.50
N ARG A 60 14.36 -19.16 -13.81
CA ARG A 60 14.34 -19.24 -12.34
C ARG A 60 15.73 -19.18 -11.70
N VAL A 61 16.80 -19.33 -12.47
CA VAL A 61 18.20 -19.33 -11.95
C VAL A 61 18.68 -17.93 -11.58
N GLY A 62 18.00 -16.88 -12.06
CA GLY A 62 18.32 -15.48 -11.75
C GLY A 62 19.59 -15.04 -12.46
N THR A 63 19.48 -14.52 -13.66
CA THR A 63 20.64 -14.05 -14.46
C THR A 63 20.66 -12.52 -14.60
N THR A 64 19.56 -11.85 -14.23
CA THR A 64 19.35 -10.43 -14.52
C THR A 64 19.80 -9.54 -13.35
N VAL A 65 20.65 -8.57 -13.65
CA VAL A 65 20.99 -7.46 -12.77
C VAL A 65 20.45 -6.17 -13.38
N VAL A 66 19.59 -5.47 -12.65
CA VAL A 66 19.03 -4.19 -13.09
C VAL A 66 19.64 -3.04 -12.31
N SER A 67 19.62 -1.83 -12.87
CA SER A 67 20.13 -0.63 -12.19
C SER A 67 19.09 0.01 -11.27
N SER A 68 17.80 -0.15 -11.61
CA SER A 68 16.65 0.37 -10.86
C SER A 68 15.38 -0.39 -11.25
N PHE A 69 14.31 -0.23 -10.46
CA PHE A 69 13.00 -0.80 -10.77
C PHE A 69 12.14 0.20 -11.55
N LYS A 70 11.56 -0.26 -12.64
CA LYS A 70 10.59 0.52 -13.42
C LYS A 70 9.29 0.68 -12.63
N LYS A 71 8.72 1.89 -12.62
CA LYS A 71 7.40 2.12 -12.01
C LYS A 71 6.30 1.72 -12.98
N VAL A 72 5.31 0.99 -12.49
CA VAL A 72 4.16 0.50 -13.25
C VAL A 72 2.87 0.89 -12.54
N ARG A 73 1.93 1.47 -13.28
CA ARG A 73 0.59 1.79 -12.78
C ARG A 73 -0.28 0.53 -12.83
N HIS A 74 -0.94 0.21 -11.71
CA HIS A 74 -1.92 -0.86 -11.66
C HIS A 74 -3.16 -0.51 -12.49
N LYS A 75 -3.68 -1.48 -13.27
CA LYS A 75 -4.95 -1.30 -14.01
C LYS A 75 -6.11 -1.03 -13.04
N LEU A 76 -6.15 -1.78 -11.95
CA LEU A 76 -7.08 -1.60 -10.83
C LEU A 76 -6.29 -1.29 -9.55
N PRO A 77 -6.71 -0.31 -8.72
CA PRO A 77 -6.01 -0.02 -7.47
C PRO A 77 -5.91 -1.24 -6.54
N MET A 78 -4.77 -1.39 -5.90
CA MET A 78 -4.55 -2.40 -4.85
C MET A 78 -4.86 -1.79 -3.48
N LEU A 79 -6.13 -1.84 -3.10
CA LEU A 79 -6.61 -1.26 -1.84
C LEU A 79 -6.12 -2.04 -0.62
N SER A 80 -6.01 -1.35 0.51
CA SER A 80 -5.81 -1.98 1.82
C SER A 80 -7.13 -2.59 2.31
N LEU A 81 -7.08 -3.38 3.39
CA LEU A 81 -8.27 -3.85 4.09
C LEU A 81 -8.51 -2.98 5.34
N GLY A 82 -9.78 -2.81 5.71
CA GLY A 82 -10.15 -2.29 7.02
C GLY A 82 -9.71 -3.28 8.10
N ASN A 83 -9.24 -2.80 9.25
CA ASN A 83 -8.86 -3.66 10.37
C ASN A 83 -9.92 -3.66 11.45
N VAL A 84 -10.13 -4.82 12.07
CA VAL A 84 -10.95 -5.02 13.28
C VAL A 84 -10.13 -5.82 14.28
N PHE A 85 -10.33 -5.57 15.58
CA PHE A 85 -9.50 -6.09 16.66
C PHE A 85 -10.28 -6.87 17.71
N SER A 86 -11.63 -6.90 17.62
CA SER A 86 -12.49 -7.63 18.54
C SER A 86 -13.60 -8.34 17.80
N TYR A 87 -14.26 -9.30 18.48
CA TYR A 87 -15.41 -10.02 17.93
C TYR A 87 -16.62 -9.09 17.75
N GLU A 88 -16.81 -8.14 18.65
CA GLU A 88 -17.88 -7.12 18.55
C GLU A 88 -17.71 -6.25 17.30
N GLU A 89 -16.46 -5.95 16.90
CA GLU A 89 -16.21 -5.23 15.66
C GLU A 89 -16.50 -6.09 14.41
N ILE A 90 -16.29 -7.40 14.48
CA ILE A 90 -16.67 -8.35 13.43
C ILE A 90 -18.21 -8.42 13.33
N GLU A 91 -18.92 -8.49 14.46
CA GLU A 91 -20.38 -8.47 14.50
C GLU A 91 -20.93 -7.16 13.92
N LYS A 92 -20.36 -6.02 14.24
CA LYS A 92 -20.71 -4.72 13.64
C LYS A 92 -20.46 -4.66 12.13
N PHE A 93 -19.42 -5.33 11.64
CA PHE A 93 -19.18 -5.47 10.21
C PHE A 93 -20.32 -6.26 9.53
N ASP A 94 -20.74 -7.36 10.09
CA ASP A 94 -21.87 -8.20 9.61
C ASP A 94 -23.19 -7.43 9.69
N GLU A 95 -23.48 -6.78 10.81
CA GLU A 95 -24.69 -5.95 10.98
C GLU A 95 -24.79 -4.84 9.94
N ARG A 96 -23.68 -4.18 9.62
CA ARG A 96 -23.66 -3.14 8.60
C ARG A 96 -24.09 -3.66 7.24
N ILE A 97 -23.62 -4.86 6.85
CA ILE A 97 -23.97 -5.49 5.58
C ILE A 97 -25.45 -5.91 5.60
N LYS A 98 -25.95 -6.46 6.71
CA LYS A 98 -27.34 -6.85 6.89
C LYS A 98 -28.30 -5.65 6.86
N LYS A 99 -27.90 -4.49 7.39
CA LYS A 99 -28.68 -3.25 7.33
C LYS A 99 -28.89 -2.73 5.90
N GLU A 100 -28.00 -3.10 4.97
CA GLU A 100 -28.18 -2.80 3.53
C GLU A 100 -29.12 -3.81 2.82
N GLY A 101 -29.71 -4.77 3.57
CA GLY A 101 -30.68 -5.77 3.07
C GLY A 101 -30.06 -7.10 2.61
N PHE A 102 -28.75 -7.29 2.79
CA PHE A 102 -28.07 -8.51 2.36
C PHE A 102 -28.06 -9.61 3.41
N LYS A 103 -27.91 -10.87 2.95
CA LYS A 103 -27.68 -12.05 3.78
C LYS A 103 -26.33 -12.69 3.40
N PRO A 104 -25.21 -12.19 3.96
CA PRO A 104 -23.89 -12.60 3.52
C PRO A 104 -23.51 -14.00 4.04
N ALA A 105 -22.86 -14.78 3.16
CA ALA A 105 -21.92 -15.81 3.54
C ALA A 105 -20.50 -15.24 3.37
N TYR A 106 -19.53 -15.82 4.07
CA TYR A 106 -18.17 -15.31 4.12
C TYR A 106 -17.14 -16.35 3.70
N VAL A 107 -16.05 -15.93 3.12
CA VAL A 107 -14.81 -16.73 3.02
C VAL A 107 -13.78 -16.13 3.98
N CYS A 108 -13.29 -16.98 4.87
CA CYS A 108 -12.21 -16.67 5.80
C CYS A 108 -10.89 -17.22 5.28
N GLU A 109 -9.90 -16.37 5.16
CA GLU A 109 -8.54 -16.68 4.67
C GLU A 109 -7.50 -16.25 5.68
N LEU A 110 -6.33 -16.91 5.69
CA LEU A 110 -5.21 -16.47 6.52
C LEU A 110 -4.62 -15.18 5.96
N LYS A 111 -4.43 -14.19 6.83
CA LYS A 111 -3.72 -12.96 6.48
C LYS A 111 -2.22 -13.18 6.58
N ILE A 112 -1.61 -13.49 5.45
CA ILE A 112 -0.17 -13.78 5.36
C ILE A 112 0.62 -12.51 5.66
N ASP A 113 1.66 -12.62 6.47
CA ASP A 113 2.57 -11.50 6.77
C ASP A 113 3.74 -11.48 5.79
N GLY A 114 3.53 -10.80 4.66
CA GLY A 114 4.45 -10.73 3.53
C GLY A 114 4.42 -9.41 2.78
N LEU A 115 4.64 -9.49 1.47
CA LEU A 115 4.58 -8.37 0.52
C LEU A 115 3.53 -8.65 -0.56
N ALA A 116 2.55 -7.77 -0.68
CA ALA A 116 1.50 -7.87 -1.68
C ALA A 116 2.03 -7.59 -3.10
N ILE A 117 1.61 -8.43 -4.05
CA ILE A 117 1.96 -8.36 -5.47
C ILE A 117 0.74 -8.47 -6.38
N SER A 118 0.88 -7.94 -7.59
CA SER A 118 0.02 -8.21 -8.75
C SER A 118 0.85 -8.96 -9.80
N LEU A 119 0.28 -10.04 -10.36
CA LEU A 119 0.86 -10.83 -11.44
C LEU A 119 -0.07 -10.75 -12.66
N VAL A 120 0.49 -10.40 -13.81
CA VAL A 120 -0.23 -10.32 -15.07
C VAL A 120 0.29 -11.41 -16.02
N TYR A 121 -0.64 -12.19 -16.55
CA TYR A 121 -0.38 -13.23 -17.54
C TYR A 121 -1.08 -12.88 -18.84
N GLU A 122 -0.40 -13.10 -19.96
CA GLU A 122 -0.94 -12.99 -21.31
C GLU A 122 -0.78 -14.34 -22.00
N LYS A 123 -1.87 -14.86 -22.55
CA LYS A 123 -1.92 -16.20 -23.15
C LYS A 123 -1.35 -17.27 -22.21
N GLY A 124 -1.61 -17.12 -20.92
CA GLY A 124 -1.12 -18.02 -19.88
C GLY A 124 0.35 -17.88 -19.51
N ILE A 125 1.11 -16.94 -20.08
CA ILE A 125 2.54 -16.73 -19.78
C ILE A 125 2.71 -15.52 -18.88
N LEU A 126 3.52 -15.63 -17.80
CA LEU A 126 3.82 -14.54 -16.88
C LEU A 126 4.55 -13.41 -17.63
N LYS A 127 3.91 -12.26 -17.73
CA LYS A 127 4.47 -11.05 -18.36
C LYS A 127 4.99 -10.05 -17.36
N THR A 128 4.22 -9.78 -16.30
CA THR A 128 4.57 -8.70 -15.36
C THR A 128 4.26 -9.10 -13.93
N GLY A 129 5.20 -8.85 -13.02
CA GLY A 129 5.03 -8.96 -11.59
C GLY A 129 5.35 -7.62 -10.92
N VAL A 130 4.39 -7.02 -10.22
CA VAL A 130 4.46 -5.65 -9.70
C VAL A 130 4.16 -5.63 -8.21
N THR A 131 4.95 -4.89 -7.43
CA THR A 131 4.64 -4.65 -6.00
C THR A 131 3.40 -3.78 -5.85
N ARG A 132 2.68 -3.87 -4.73
CA ARG A 132 1.54 -3.00 -4.45
C ARG A 132 1.89 -1.51 -4.54
N GLY A 133 3.08 -1.13 -4.12
CA GLY A 133 3.48 0.27 -4.07
C GLY A 133 2.60 1.11 -3.13
N ASP A 134 2.07 2.22 -3.64
CA ASP A 134 1.10 3.07 -2.93
C ASP A 134 -0.37 2.63 -3.16
N GLY A 135 -0.55 1.54 -3.90
CA GLY A 135 -1.84 1.03 -4.34
C GLY A 135 -2.21 1.41 -5.76
N SER A 136 -1.66 2.49 -6.30
CA SER A 136 -1.86 2.94 -7.69
C SER A 136 -0.65 2.67 -8.57
N ILE A 137 0.56 2.84 -8.02
CA ILE A 137 1.84 2.66 -8.73
C ILE A 137 2.72 1.73 -7.89
N GLY A 138 3.22 0.67 -8.51
CA GLY A 138 4.17 -0.27 -7.93
C GLY A 138 5.50 -0.33 -8.69
N GLU A 139 6.41 -1.17 -8.23
CA GLU A 139 7.70 -1.44 -8.86
C GLU A 139 7.61 -2.74 -9.67
N ASP A 140 8.09 -2.72 -10.90
CA ASP A 140 8.24 -3.92 -11.72
C ASP A 140 9.39 -4.78 -11.19
N ILE A 141 9.02 -5.91 -10.60
CA ILE A 141 9.93 -6.89 -10.03
C ILE A 141 9.88 -8.22 -10.78
N THR A 142 9.44 -8.22 -12.03
CA THR A 142 9.18 -9.42 -12.85
C THR A 142 10.37 -10.38 -12.85
N HIS A 143 11.59 -9.88 -13.01
CA HIS A 143 12.81 -10.69 -13.03
C HIS A 143 13.08 -11.40 -11.68
N ASN A 144 12.67 -10.80 -10.56
CA ASN A 144 12.75 -11.45 -9.25
C ASN A 144 11.60 -12.44 -9.04
N ILE A 145 10.38 -12.10 -9.49
CA ILE A 145 9.21 -12.97 -9.43
C ILE A 145 9.46 -14.29 -10.16
N LYS A 146 10.07 -14.25 -11.34
CA LYS A 146 10.41 -15.45 -12.12
C LYS A 146 11.28 -16.45 -11.34
N THR A 147 12.04 -16.01 -10.34
CA THR A 147 12.88 -16.88 -9.50
C THR A 147 12.11 -17.61 -8.40
N ILE A 148 10.87 -17.21 -8.12
CA ILE A 148 10.03 -17.81 -7.07
C ILE A 148 9.38 -19.07 -7.61
N LYS A 149 9.73 -20.22 -7.05
CA LYS A 149 9.49 -21.53 -7.63
C LYS A 149 8.02 -21.94 -7.69
N ASP A 150 7.21 -21.49 -6.74
CA ASP A 150 5.77 -21.77 -6.66
C ASP A 150 4.88 -20.73 -7.38
N ILE A 151 5.48 -19.78 -8.12
CA ILE A 151 4.79 -18.93 -9.08
C ILE A 151 4.92 -19.58 -10.47
N PRO A 152 3.82 -19.98 -11.13
CA PRO A 152 3.89 -20.58 -12.46
C PRO A 152 4.39 -19.55 -13.50
N LEU A 153 5.37 -19.94 -14.33
CA LEU A 153 5.78 -19.13 -15.49
C LEU A 153 4.77 -19.27 -16.63
N LYS A 154 4.08 -20.42 -16.71
CA LYS A 154 2.99 -20.73 -17.63
C LYS A 154 1.83 -21.37 -16.88
N LEU A 155 0.62 -20.89 -17.15
CA LEU A 155 -0.61 -21.42 -16.59
C LEU A 155 -1.07 -22.69 -17.32
N ASN A 156 -1.96 -23.45 -16.68
CA ASN A 156 -2.58 -24.66 -17.25
C ASN A 156 -3.54 -24.35 -18.42
N LYS A 157 -3.87 -23.06 -18.64
CA LYS A 157 -4.71 -22.59 -19.75
C LYS A 157 -4.10 -21.34 -20.37
N GLU A 158 -4.28 -21.17 -21.65
CA GLU A 158 -3.87 -19.97 -22.39
C GLU A 158 -4.94 -18.89 -22.24
N ILE A 159 -4.81 -18.08 -21.20
CA ILE A 159 -5.73 -16.98 -20.88
C ILE A 159 -4.95 -15.73 -20.47
N ASP A 160 -5.58 -14.58 -20.65
CA ASP A 160 -5.14 -13.31 -20.12
C ASP A 160 -5.78 -13.12 -18.74
N ILE A 161 -4.96 -12.93 -17.70
CA ILE A 161 -5.47 -12.82 -16.32
C ILE A 161 -4.53 -11.98 -15.46
N GLU A 162 -5.11 -11.12 -14.60
CA GLU A 162 -4.43 -10.50 -13.47
C GLU A 162 -4.85 -11.19 -12.20
N VAL A 163 -3.89 -11.58 -11.36
CA VAL A 163 -4.14 -12.13 -10.02
C VAL A 163 -3.30 -11.40 -8.98
N ARG A 164 -3.75 -11.41 -7.72
CA ARG A 164 -3.05 -10.76 -6.61
C ARG A 164 -2.76 -11.75 -5.51
N GLY A 165 -1.60 -11.59 -4.90
CA GLY A 165 -1.12 -12.50 -3.87
C GLY A 165 -0.17 -11.84 -2.89
N GLU A 166 0.38 -12.65 -2.01
CA GLU A 166 1.40 -12.26 -1.03
C GLU A 166 2.64 -13.11 -1.23
N ILE A 167 3.81 -12.46 -1.32
CA ILE A 167 5.11 -13.13 -1.22
C ILE A 167 5.52 -13.16 0.23
N PHE A 168 5.98 -14.30 0.68
CA PHE A 168 6.43 -14.53 2.05
C PHE A 168 7.67 -15.44 2.08
N ILE A 169 8.22 -15.65 3.26
CA ILE A 169 9.28 -16.62 3.50
C ILE A 169 8.87 -17.58 4.60
N ASN A 170 9.16 -18.86 4.43
CA ASN A 170 8.94 -19.86 5.45
C ASN A 170 9.86 -19.66 6.67
N LYS A 171 9.33 -19.92 7.88
CA LYS A 171 10.08 -19.79 9.16
C LYS A 171 11.41 -20.54 9.15
N LYS A 172 11.45 -21.75 8.57
CA LYS A 172 12.67 -22.56 8.44
C LYS A 172 13.75 -21.85 7.61
N GLU A 173 13.36 -21.29 6.47
CA GLU A 173 14.30 -20.57 5.58
C GLU A 173 14.76 -19.25 6.20
N PHE A 174 13.88 -18.51 6.88
CA PHE A 174 14.25 -17.33 7.65
C PHE A 174 15.34 -17.62 8.67
N ILE A 175 15.19 -18.71 9.46
CA ILE A 175 16.17 -19.12 10.45
C ILE A 175 17.51 -19.48 9.80
N LYS A 176 17.52 -20.19 8.67
CA LYS A 176 18.76 -20.52 7.93
C LYS A 176 19.49 -19.27 7.47
N ILE A 177 18.79 -18.32 6.85
CA ILE A 177 19.36 -17.07 6.35
C ILE A 177 19.90 -16.23 7.51
N LYS A 178 19.14 -16.12 8.61
CA LYS A 178 19.56 -15.40 9.81
C LYS A 178 20.85 -15.99 10.43
N LYS A 179 20.95 -17.32 10.51
CA LYS A 179 22.17 -18.01 10.97
C LYS A 179 23.37 -17.73 10.05
N LYS A 180 23.18 -17.76 8.72
CA LYS A 180 24.22 -17.48 7.73
C LYS A 180 24.73 -16.04 7.86
N LYS A 181 23.84 -15.05 7.92
CA LYS A 181 24.21 -13.63 8.09
C LYS A 181 24.94 -13.38 9.42
N LYS A 182 24.48 -14.00 10.52
CA LYS A 182 25.16 -13.89 11.82
C LYS A 182 26.60 -14.39 11.76
N LYS A 183 26.86 -15.51 11.07
CA LYS A 183 28.23 -16.03 10.87
C LYS A 183 29.09 -15.08 10.04
N GLN A 184 28.50 -14.29 9.17
CA GLN A 184 29.19 -13.33 8.30
C GLN A 184 29.33 -11.93 8.93
N GLY A 185 28.85 -11.71 10.16
CA GLY A 185 28.87 -10.40 10.83
C GLY A 185 27.96 -9.35 10.18
N LEU A 186 27.01 -9.77 9.34
CA LEU A 186 26.11 -8.88 8.63
C LEU A 186 24.86 -8.56 9.45
N GLU A 187 24.25 -7.40 9.19
CA GLU A 187 23.00 -6.97 9.79
C GLU A 187 21.89 -8.02 9.60
N LEU A 188 21.13 -8.28 10.67
CA LEU A 188 20.12 -9.33 10.69
C LEU A 188 18.74 -8.75 10.33
N TYR A 189 18.00 -9.47 9.51
CA TYR A 189 16.60 -9.15 9.30
C TYR A 189 15.78 -9.32 10.57
N GLN A 190 14.86 -8.40 10.82
CA GLN A 190 14.06 -8.35 12.03
C GLN A 190 12.98 -9.44 12.07
N ASN A 191 12.27 -9.66 10.96
CA ASN A 191 11.18 -10.63 10.82
C ASN A 191 11.08 -11.17 9.38
N CYS A 192 10.21 -12.16 9.19
CA CYS A 192 9.98 -12.82 7.90
C CYS A 192 9.50 -11.83 6.83
N ARG A 193 8.59 -10.91 7.16
CA ARG A 193 8.07 -9.89 6.25
C ARG A 193 9.17 -8.98 5.70
N ASN A 194 10.03 -8.44 6.57
CA ASN A 194 11.13 -7.56 6.14
C ASN A 194 12.15 -8.29 5.26
N LEU A 195 12.42 -9.57 5.55
CA LEU A 195 13.28 -10.38 4.70
C LEU A 195 12.61 -10.62 3.33
N ALA A 196 11.33 -10.99 3.27
CA ALA A 196 10.61 -11.21 2.01
C ALA A 196 10.59 -9.93 1.17
N ALA A 197 10.15 -8.79 1.75
CA ALA A 197 10.10 -7.50 1.08
C ALA A 197 11.47 -7.03 0.57
N GLY A 198 12.52 -7.16 1.38
CA GLY A 198 13.89 -6.82 0.96
C GLY A 198 14.46 -7.78 -0.08
N SER A 199 13.99 -9.04 -0.12
CA SER A 199 14.46 -10.04 -1.08
C SER A 199 13.90 -9.84 -2.47
N VAL A 200 12.60 -9.53 -2.61
CA VAL A 200 12.00 -9.29 -3.94
C VAL A 200 12.41 -7.97 -4.57
N ARG A 201 13.02 -7.08 -3.80
CA ARG A 201 13.55 -5.78 -4.26
C ARG A 201 15.06 -5.77 -4.41
N GLN A 202 15.69 -6.93 -4.63
CA GLN A 202 17.10 -7.02 -4.96
C GLN A 202 17.31 -6.68 -6.43
N LEU A 203 18.34 -5.88 -6.72
CA LEU A 203 18.71 -5.54 -8.09
C LEU A 203 19.33 -6.74 -8.83
N ASP A 204 19.95 -7.65 -8.10
CA ASP A 204 20.46 -8.93 -8.61
C ASP A 204 19.49 -10.05 -8.25
N SER A 205 18.84 -10.62 -9.27
CA SER A 205 17.86 -11.69 -9.12
C SER A 205 18.45 -13.01 -8.57
N LYS A 206 19.77 -13.22 -8.66
CA LYS A 206 20.45 -14.37 -8.00
C LYS A 206 20.28 -14.32 -6.49
N ILE A 207 20.30 -13.12 -5.91
CA ILE A 207 20.09 -12.95 -4.47
C ILE A 207 18.66 -13.38 -4.10
N THR A 208 17.65 -12.96 -4.89
CA THR A 208 16.26 -13.37 -4.70
C THR A 208 16.10 -14.89 -4.83
N ALA A 209 16.65 -15.49 -5.88
CA ALA A 209 16.61 -16.93 -6.14
C ALA A 209 17.18 -17.73 -4.93
N SER A 210 18.25 -17.24 -4.30
CA SER A 210 18.90 -17.89 -3.16
C SER A 210 18.07 -17.85 -1.85
N ARG A 211 16.96 -17.09 -1.82
CA ARG A 211 16.17 -16.86 -0.59
C ARG A 211 15.01 -17.83 -0.41
N ASN A 212 14.69 -18.68 -1.40
CA ASN A 212 13.56 -19.62 -1.38
C ASN A 212 12.27 -18.98 -0.88
N LEU A 213 11.85 -17.89 -1.55
CA LEU A 213 10.57 -17.24 -1.29
C LEU A 213 9.43 -18.12 -1.75
N SER A 214 8.26 -17.94 -1.13
CA SER A 214 6.99 -18.57 -1.50
C SER A 214 5.91 -17.53 -1.72
N ASN A 215 4.77 -17.95 -2.31
CA ASN A 215 3.63 -17.08 -2.49
C ASN A 215 2.31 -17.79 -2.17
N PHE A 216 1.27 -16.98 -1.89
CA PHE A 216 -0.13 -17.42 -1.98
C PHE A 216 -0.91 -16.39 -2.79
N ILE A 217 -1.67 -16.87 -3.77
CA ILE A 217 -2.61 -16.05 -4.53
C ILE A 217 -3.97 -16.10 -3.82
N TYR A 218 -4.58 -14.93 -3.60
CA TYR A 218 -5.77 -14.78 -2.79
C TYR A 218 -6.85 -13.87 -3.39
N HIS A 219 -6.62 -13.29 -4.58
CA HIS A 219 -7.61 -12.39 -5.17
C HIS A 219 -7.52 -12.37 -6.70
N LEU A 220 -8.68 -12.50 -7.32
CA LEU A 220 -8.94 -12.27 -8.73
C LEU A 220 -9.72 -10.96 -8.86
N PRO A 221 -9.18 -9.90 -9.51
CA PRO A 221 -9.80 -8.59 -9.53
C PRO A 221 -11.18 -8.51 -10.19
N ASN A 222 -11.43 -9.25 -11.27
CA ASN A 222 -12.68 -9.22 -12.02
C ASN A 222 -13.27 -10.63 -12.21
N PRO A 223 -13.79 -11.29 -11.16
CA PRO A 223 -14.23 -12.68 -11.25
C PRO A 223 -15.38 -12.90 -12.24
N LEU A 224 -16.28 -11.93 -12.40
CA LEU A 224 -17.43 -12.03 -13.31
C LEU A 224 -17.02 -12.15 -14.78
N GLU A 225 -15.86 -11.62 -15.18
CA GLU A 225 -15.31 -11.79 -16.54
C GLU A 225 -15.01 -13.27 -16.86
N TYR A 226 -14.86 -14.10 -15.82
CA TYR A 226 -14.60 -15.54 -15.90
C TYR A 226 -15.83 -16.38 -15.51
N ASN A 227 -17.03 -15.77 -15.42
CA ASN A 227 -18.28 -16.41 -14.99
C ASN A 227 -18.19 -17.03 -13.59
N LEU A 228 -17.56 -16.37 -12.64
CA LEU A 228 -17.38 -16.79 -11.26
C LEU A 228 -18.27 -15.93 -10.35
N ASP A 229 -19.29 -16.52 -9.74
CA ASP A 229 -20.25 -15.81 -8.92
C ASP A 229 -19.83 -15.71 -7.44
N THR A 230 -18.87 -16.54 -7.00
CA THR A 230 -18.41 -16.53 -5.61
C THR A 230 -16.87 -16.36 -5.49
N HIS A 231 -16.44 -15.81 -4.35
CA HIS A 231 -15.02 -15.70 -4.03
C HIS A 231 -14.36 -17.06 -3.88
N GLU A 232 -15.06 -18.06 -3.30
CA GLU A 232 -14.57 -19.44 -3.19
C GLU A 232 -14.35 -20.06 -4.58
N ASP A 233 -15.27 -19.83 -5.54
CA ASP A 233 -15.09 -20.28 -6.92
C ASP A 233 -13.88 -19.61 -7.58
N SER A 234 -13.66 -18.33 -7.28
CA SER A 234 -12.47 -17.59 -7.76
C SER A 234 -11.18 -18.21 -7.25
N LEU A 235 -11.12 -18.59 -5.96
CA LEU A 235 -9.97 -19.27 -5.36
C LEU A 235 -9.73 -20.64 -6.00
N ASN A 236 -10.82 -21.42 -6.18
CA ASN A 236 -10.75 -22.73 -6.82
C ASN A 236 -10.33 -22.64 -8.29
N TYR A 237 -10.84 -21.65 -9.01
CA TYR A 237 -10.45 -21.38 -10.39
C TYR A 237 -8.97 -21.04 -10.50
N MET A 238 -8.47 -20.11 -9.69
CA MET A 238 -7.03 -19.78 -9.67
C MET A 238 -6.18 -21.01 -9.36
N ASN A 239 -6.59 -21.85 -8.41
CA ASN A 239 -5.89 -23.11 -8.12
C ASN A 239 -5.89 -24.06 -9.33
N SER A 240 -6.98 -24.15 -10.11
CA SER A 240 -7.06 -24.97 -11.33
C SER A 240 -6.15 -24.49 -12.46
N LEU A 241 -5.82 -23.18 -12.46
CA LEU A 241 -4.88 -22.59 -13.42
C LEU A 241 -3.41 -22.86 -13.06
N GLY A 242 -3.13 -23.41 -11.87
CA GLY A 242 -1.78 -23.72 -11.39
C GLY A 242 -1.23 -22.74 -10.36
N PHE A 243 -2.03 -21.79 -9.87
CA PHE A 243 -1.60 -20.91 -8.81
C PHE A 243 -1.60 -21.59 -7.45
N ASN A 244 -0.63 -21.21 -6.61
CA ASN A 244 -0.58 -21.64 -5.22
C ASN A 244 -1.61 -20.84 -4.38
N VAL A 245 -2.72 -21.46 -4.04
CA VAL A 245 -3.79 -20.90 -3.20
C VAL A 245 -3.75 -21.55 -1.84
N ASN A 246 -3.82 -20.75 -0.76
CA ASN A 246 -3.75 -21.27 0.59
C ASN A 246 -4.94 -22.22 0.88
N LYS A 247 -4.62 -23.43 1.36
CA LYS A 247 -5.62 -24.46 1.69
C LYS A 247 -6.31 -24.20 3.04
N ASN A 248 -5.68 -23.43 3.94
CA ASN A 248 -6.22 -23.05 5.24
C ASN A 248 -7.23 -21.89 5.08
N ARG A 249 -8.37 -22.18 4.44
CA ARG A 249 -9.48 -21.25 4.28
C ARG A 249 -10.79 -21.96 4.59
N LYS A 250 -11.84 -21.21 4.87
CA LYS A 250 -13.17 -21.76 5.16
C LYS A 250 -14.26 -20.84 4.66
N THR A 251 -15.24 -21.41 3.95
CA THR A 251 -16.52 -20.74 3.69
C THR A 251 -17.41 -20.85 4.92
N CYS A 252 -17.93 -19.72 5.40
CA CYS A 252 -18.75 -19.58 6.61
C CYS A 252 -20.11 -19.01 6.22
N ASN A 253 -21.19 -19.65 6.65
CA ASN A 253 -22.56 -19.25 6.32
C ASN A 253 -23.08 -18.10 7.21
N ASN A 254 -22.41 -17.84 8.32
CA ASN A 254 -22.78 -16.83 9.30
C ASN A 254 -21.57 -16.37 10.12
N ILE A 255 -21.76 -15.31 10.91
CA ILE A 255 -20.70 -14.69 11.69
C ILE A 255 -20.17 -15.59 12.82
N SER A 256 -21.01 -16.48 13.39
CA SER A 256 -20.58 -17.41 14.44
C SER A 256 -19.56 -18.43 13.92
N GLU A 257 -19.74 -18.89 12.67
CA GLU A 257 -18.76 -19.77 12.02
C GLU A 257 -17.44 -19.03 11.71
N VAL A 258 -17.51 -17.74 11.39
CA VAL A 258 -16.32 -16.87 11.22
C VAL A 258 -15.54 -16.79 12.53
N ILE A 259 -16.22 -16.51 13.65
CA ILE A 259 -15.58 -16.42 14.97
C ILE A 259 -14.95 -17.77 15.35
N SER A 260 -15.66 -18.87 15.15
CA SER A 260 -15.12 -20.21 15.42
C SER A 260 -13.88 -20.55 14.58
N PHE A 261 -13.84 -20.10 13.32
CA PHE A 261 -12.65 -20.24 12.48
C PHE A 261 -11.47 -19.42 13.01
N ILE A 262 -11.71 -18.18 13.46
CA ILE A 262 -10.69 -17.32 14.06
C ILE A 262 -10.10 -17.96 15.31
N GLU A 263 -10.94 -18.48 16.21
CA GLU A 263 -10.51 -19.18 17.44
C GLU A 263 -9.63 -20.38 17.14
N LYS A 264 -10.06 -21.21 16.18
CA LYS A 264 -9.27 -22.36 15.73
C LYS A 264 -7.88 -21.91 15.23
N ILE A 265 -7.84 -20.97 14.31
CA ILE A 265 -6.57 -20.52 13.73
C ILE A 265 -5.70 -19.84 14.78
N THR A 266 -6.28 -19.07 15.70
CA THR A 266 -5.52 -18.44 16.81
C THR A 266 -4.78 -19.49 17.63
N SER A 267 -5.39 -20.64 17.88
CA SER A 267 -4.75 -21.75 18.63
C SER A 267 -3.72 -22.53 17.82
N GLU A 268 -3.81 -22.50 16.49
CA GLU A 268 -2.97 -23.30 15.59
C GLU A 268 -1.86 -22.48 14.90
N ARG A 269 -1.88 -21.14 14.99
CA ARG A 269 -0.98 -20.24 14.21
C ARG A 269 0.49 -20.54 14.40
N GLU A 270 0.92 -20.96 15.60
CA GLU A 270 2.32 -21.28 15.89
C GLU A 270 2.83 -22.50 15.12
N LYS A 271 1.92 -23.40 14.73
CA LYS A 271 2.23 -24.61 13.96
C LYS A 271 2.43 -24.35 12.48
N LEU A 272 2.03 -23.18 11.99
CA LEU A 272 2.18 -22.80 10.59
C LEU A 272 3.66 -22.57 10.25
N ASP A 273 4.08 -23.04 9.08
CA ASP A 273 5.44 -22.83 8.56
C ASP A 273 5.73 -21.39 8.12
N TYR A 274 4.73 -20.50 8.13
CA TYR A 274 4.82 -19.09 7.77
C TYR A 274 4.10 -18.22 8.81
N ASP A 275 4.40 -16.93 8.80
CA ASP A 275 3.79 -15.98 9.71
C ASP A 275 2.47 -15.43 9.15
N ILE A 276 1.49 -15.25 10.06
CA ILE A 276 0.22 -14.60 9.78
C ILE A 276 -0.04 -13.51 10.83
N ASP A 277 -0.63 -12.40 10.41
CA ASP A 277 -0.95 -11.26 11.29
C ASP A 277 -2.46 -11.11 11.56
N GLY A 278 -3.27 -12.05 11.05
CA GLY A 278 -4.71 -12.02 11.24
C GLY A 278 -5.47 -12.99 10.32
N ILE A 279 -6.76 -12.74 10.19
CA ILE A 279 -7.68 -13.44 9.29
C ILE A 279 -8.37 -12.41 8.41
N VAL A 280 -8.43 -12.66 7.11
CA VAL A 280 -9.22 -11.87 6.17
C VAL A 280 -10.60 -12.49 6.03
N ILE A 281 -11.63 -11.67 6.21
CA ILE A 281 -13.03 -12.03 6.10
C ILE A 281 -13.59 -11.31 4.88
N LYS A 282 -14.08 -12.03 3.89
CA LYS A 282 -14.64 -11.48 2.65
C LYS A 282 -16.06 -11.99 2.45
N VAL A 283 -16.96 -11.14 2.00
CA VAL A 283 -18.29 -11.59 1.51
C VAL A 283 -18.07 -12.56 0.34
N ASN A 284 -18.72 -13.71 0.35
CA ASN A 284 -18.49 -14.74 -0.66
C ASN A 284 -19.13 -14.42 -2.02
N ASP A 285 -20.32 -13.83 -2.04
CA ASP A 285 -21.05 -13.47 -3.26
C ASP A 285 -20.40 -12.25 -3.94
N ILE A 286 -19.99 -12.41 -5.21
CA ILE A 286 -19.26 -11.38 -5.96
C ILE A 286 -20.17 -10.20 -6.32
N ARG A 287 -21.45 -10.45 -6.66
CA ARG A 287 -22.39 -9.37 -6.96
C ARG A 287 -22.70 -8.54 -5.72
N MET A 288 -22.81 -9.20 -4.57
CA MET A 288 -22.94 -8.50 -3.28
C MET A 288 -21.69 -7.66 -2.98
N GLN A 289 -20.49 -8.15 -3.29
CA GLN A 289 -19.26 -7.35 -3.16
C GLN A 289 -19.31 -6.07 -4.02
N GLU A 290 -19.78 -6.19 -5.28
CA GLU A 290 -19.95 -5.06 -6.17
C GLU A 290 -21.00 -4.05 -5.66
N ASP A 291 -22.12 -4.55 -5.13
CA ASP A 291 -23.19 -3.73 -4.57
C ASP A 291 -22.76 -2.95 -3.33
N LEU A 292 -22.03 -3.59 -2.42
CA LEU A 292 -21.44 -2.96 -1.24
C LEU A 292 -20.37 -1.93 -1.61
N GLY A 293 -19.59 -2.19 -2.65
CA GLY A 293 -18.60 -1.26 -3.20
C GLY A 293 -17.41 -1.01 -2.28
N TYR A 294 -16.83 0.20 -2.40
CA TYR A 294 -15.55 0.56 -1.79
C TYR A 294 -15.64 1.90 -1.06
N THR A 295 -14.79 2.09 -0.08
CA THR A 295 -14.40 3.41 0.41
C THR A 295 -13.18 3.91 -0.38
N SER A 296 -12.70 5.11 -0.10
CA SER A 296 -11.45 5.62 -0.70
C SER A 296 -10.20 4.80 -0.33
N LYS A 297 -10.27 3.97 0.73
CA LYS A 297 -9.10 3.26 1.28
C LYS A 297 -9.24 1.75 1.26
N TYR A 298 -10.45 1.21 1.38
CA TYR A 298 -10.68 -0.23 1.51
C TYR A 298 -12.07 -0.64 0.99
N PRO A 299 -12.25 -1.93 0.60
CA PRO A 299 -13.54 -2.48 0.22
C PRO A 299 -14.49 -2.53 1.42
N LYS A 300 -15.79 -2.28 1.21
CA LYS A 300 -16.80 -2.38 2.26
C LYS A 300 -17.21 -3.84 2.55
N TRP A 301 -16.95 -4.74 1.62
CA TRP A 301 -17.29 -6.15 1.66
C TRP A 301 -16.22 -7.05 2.27
N ALA A 302 -15.08 -6.48 2.69
CA ALA A 302 -14.01 -7.23 3.33
C ALA A 302 -13.45 -6.48 4.54
N THR A 303 -12.97 -7.25 5.51
CA THR A 303 -12.25 -6.75 6.67
C THR A 303 -11.15 -7.72 7.09
N ALA A 304 -10.15 -7.24 7.82
CA ALA A 304 -9.08 -8.04 8.38
C ALA A 304 -9.16 -8.03 9.90
N TYR A 305 -9.49 -9.18 10.48
CA TYR A 305 -9.33 -9.37 11.92
C TYR A 305 -7.85 -9.53 12.24
N LYS A 306 -7.32 -8.63 13.04
CA LYS A 306 -5.94 -8.68 13.53
C LYS A 306 -5.88 -9.40 14.85
N PHE A 307 -4.95 -10.34 14.96
CA PHE A 307 -4.71 -10.98 16.26
C PHE A 307 -4.34 -9.94 17.32
N PRO A 308 -4.68 -10.19 18.61
CA PRO A 308 -4.20 -9.34 19.68
C PRO A 308 -2.69 -9.16 19.58
N ALA A 309 -2.25 -7.91 19.64
CA ALA A 309 -0.84 -7.59 19.58
C ALA A 309 -0.12 -8.22 20.80
N GLU A 310 1.08 -8.73 20.56
CA GLU A 310 1.94 -9.22 21.65
C GLU A 310 2.24 -8.08 22.62
N GLU A 311 1.88 -8.25 23.91
CA GLU A 311 2.17 -7.32 24.98
C GLU A 311 3.37 -7.83 25.79
N VAL A 312 4.35 -6.96 25.99
CA VAL A 312 5.58 -7.28 26.74
C VAL A 312 5.85 -6.19 27.76
N THR A 313 6.37 -6.56 28.91
CA THR A 313 6.77 -5.60 29.96
C THR A 313 8.21 -5.19 29.78
N THR A 314 8.50 -3.89 30.02
CA THR A 314 9.85 -3.35 30.04
C THR A 314 9.93 -2.14 30.95
N ARG A 315 11.14 -1.73 31.36
CA ARG A 315 11.36 -0.57 32.21
C ARG A 315 11.39 0.72 31.38
N LEU A 316 10.66 1.73 31.82
CA LEU A 316 10.72 3.10 31.31
C LEU A 316 11.93 3.81 31.93
N LYS A 317 12.95 4.09 31.11
CA LYS A 317 14.20 4.74 31.55
C LYS A 317 14.12 6.26 31.57
N ASP A 318 13.46 6.83 30.57
CA ASP A 318 13.38 8.28 30.36
C ASP A 318 12.20 8.63 29.46
N ILE A 319 11.83 9.91 29.42
CA ILE A 319 10.83 10.46 28.49
C ILE A 319 11.51 11.58 27.70
N LYS A 320 11.62 11.40 26.38
CA LYS A 320 12.15 12.40 25.46
C LYS A 320 11.04 13.00 24.61
N PHE A 321 11.22 14.25 24.20
CA PHE A 321 10.23 14.99 23.43
C PHE A 321 10.73 15.19 22.01
N THR A 322 9.86 14.96 21.04
CA THR A 322 10.10 15.24 19.61
C THR A 322 9.18 16.35 19.13
N VAL A 323 9.65 17.12 18.17
CA VAL A 323 8.90 18.24 17.56
C VAL A 323 8.55 17.82 16.14
N GLY A 324 7.25 17.69 15.86
CA GLY A 324 6.79 17.40 14.50
C GLY A 324 6.69 18.65 13.60
N ARG A 325 6.43 18.46 12.33
CA ARG A 325 6.40 19.52 11.29
C ARG A 325 5.45 20.70 11.61
N THR A 326 4.35 20.46 12.31
CA THR A 326 3.40 21.51 12.75
C THR A 326 3.81 22.15 14.06
N GLY A 327 4.96 21.79 14.63
CA GLY A 327 5.39 22.20 15.95
C GLY A 327 4.84 21.34 17.08
N LYS A 328 4.02 20.30 16.81
CA LYS A 328 3.47 19.41 17.82
C LYS A 328 4.58 18.74 18.62
N ILE A 329 4.49 18.83 19.95
CA ILE A 329 5.40 18.16 20.88
C ILE A 329 4.83 16.80 21.26
N THR A 330 5.60 15.75 20.98
CA THR A 330 5.20 14.38 21.31
C THR A 330 6.15 13.78 22.34
N PRO A 331 5.68 13.40 23.53
CA PRO A 331 6.47 12.64 24.50
C PRO A 331 6.69 11.21 23.99
N ASN A 332 7.91 10.70 24.12
CA ASN A 332 8.30 9.36 23.73
C ASN A 332 9.01 8.67 24.89
N ALA A 333 8.56 7.47 25.23
CA ALA A 333 9.19 6.62 26.20
C ALA A 333 10.54 6.10 25.68
N ILE A 334 11.59 6.26 26.45
CA ILE A 334 12.88 5.57 26.26
C ILE A 334 12.87 4.35 27.16
N LEU A 335 12.93 3.18 26.54
CA LEU A 335 12.71 1.90 27.20
C LEU A 335 14.00 1.10 27.35
N GLU A 336 14.05 0.22 28.33
CA GLU A 336 14.98 -0.87 28.29
C GLU A 336 14.69 -1.75 27.05
N PRO A 337 15.71 -2.04 26.20
CA PRO A 337 15.45 -2.78 24.96
C PRO A 337 14.80 -4.13 25.21
N VAL A 338 13.65 -4.37 24.58
CA VAL A 338 12.89 -5.62 24.72
C VAL A 338 12.41 -6.11 23.35
N LYS A 339 12.30 -7.42 23.19
CA LYS A 339 11.79 -8.02 21.94
C LYS A 339 10.27 -8.08 21.96
N VAL A 340 9.64 -7.58 20.90
CA VAL A 340 8.19 -7.64 20.66
C VAL A 340 7.96 -7.98 19.18
N ALA A 341 7.22 -9.05 18.90
CA ALA A 341 6.93 -9.50 17.54
C ALA A 341 8.17 -9.47 16.62
N GLY A 342 9.26 -10.11 17.10
CA GLY A 342 10.52 -10.27 16.35
C GLY A 342 11.40 -9.01 16.22
N SER A 343 10.98 -7.84 16.70
CA SER A 343 11.76 -6.60 16.69
C SER A 343 12.22 -6.21 18.08
N THR A 344 13.40 -5.56 18.19
CA THR A 344 13.86 -4.97 19.45
C THR A 344 13.33 -3.55 19.55
N ILE A 345 12.53 -3.28 20.59
CA ILE A 345 11.94 -1.98 20.87
C ILE A 345 12.70 -1.31 22.01
N SER A 346 13.15 -0.07 21.77
CA SER A 346 13.81 0.79 22.77
C SER A 346 13.10 2.15 22.89
N LYS A 347 12.11 2.43 22.05
CA LYS A 347 11.31 3.67 22.09
C LYS A 347 9.86 3.34 21.80
N ALA A 348 8.93 4.03 22.48
CA ALA A 348 7.49 3.91 22.24
C ALA A 348 6.81 5.28 22.38
N THR A 349 5.73 5.53 21.63
CA THR A 349 5.01 6.80 21.77
C THR A 349 4.21 6.85 23.06
N LEU A 350 4.12 8.06 23.63
CA LEU A 350 3.25 8.41 24.76
C LEU A 350 2.16 9.40 24.33
N HIS A 351 1.97 9.61 23.04
CA HIS A 351 0.95 10.42 22.39
C HIS A 351 0.93 11.89 22.79
N ASN A 352 0.57 12.22 24.04
CA ASN A 352 0.48 13.58 24.59
C ASN A 352 0.52 13.59 26.14
N GLU A 353 0.48 14.77 26.73
CA GLU A 353 0.50 14.96 28.19
C GLU A 353 -0.69 14.27 28.89
N ASP A 354 -1.89 14.39 28.33
CA ASP A 354 -3.11 13.85 28.93
C ASP A 354 -3.05 12.33 29.03
N PHE A 355 -2.56 11.67 27.98
CA PHE A 355 -2.33 10.22 27.96
C PHE A 355 -1.35 9.77 29.06
N VAL A 356 -0.26 10.51 29.27
CA VAL A 356 0.74 10.16 30.30
C VAL A 356 0.14 10.34 31.70
N LYS A 357 -0.63 11.40 31.91
CA LYS A 357 -1.30 11.69 33.20
C LYS A 357 -2.42 10.69 33.50
N GLU A 358 -3.29 10.40 32.51
CA GLU A 358 -4.39 9.44 32.63
C GLU A 358 -3.90 8.05 33.06
N LYS A 359 -2.82 7.60 32.46
CA LYS A 359 -2.20 6.29 32.74
C LYS A 359 -1.25 6.32 33.92
N ASP A 360 -1.00 7.50 34.52
CA ASP A 360 -0.05 7.73 35.63
C ASP A 360 1.34 7.13 35.31
N ILE A 361 1.86 7.40 34.11
CA ILE A 361 3.17 6.91 33.65
C ILE A 361 4.27 7.75 34.29
N ARG A 362 5.25 7.08 34.95
CA ARG A 362 6.38 7.73 35.61
C ARG A 362 7.70 7.11 35.18
N ILE A 363 8.77 7.91 35.10
CA ILE A 363 10.12 7.40 34.81
C ILE A 363 10.51 6.42 35.92
N GLY A 364 10.97 5.24 35.53
CA GLY A 364 11.31 4.14 36.43
C GLY A 364 10.25 3.02 36.48
N ASP A 365 9.02 3.28 35.98
CA ASP A 365 7.96 2.28 35.93
C ASP A 365 8.32 1.07 35.07
N ILE A 366 7.72 -0.05 35.42
CA ILE A 366 7.54 -1.18 34.48
C ILE A 366 6.28 -0.89 33.68
N VAL A 367 6.42 -0.78 32.37
CA VAL A 367 5.34 -0.49 31.44
C VAL A 367 5.06 -1.68 30.54
N VAL A 368 3.79 -1.88 30.20
CA VAL A 368 3.36 -2.82 29.19
C VAL A 368 3.37 -2.10 27.83
N ILE A 369 4.07 -2.66 26.87
CA ILE A 369 4.16 -2.12 25.52
C ILE A 369 3.64 -3.12 24.50
N ARG A 370 3.13 -2.60 23.39
CA ARG A 370 2.77 -3.37 22.19
C ARG A 370 3.10 -2.57 20.95
N LYS A 371 2.98 -3.23 19.79
CA LYS A 371 2.99 -2.55 18.49
C LYS A 371 1.56 -2.30 18.02
N ALA A 372 1.14 -1.03 17.99
CA ALA A 372 -0.14 -0.66 17.39
C ALA A 372 -0.12 -0.96 15.90
N GLY A 373 -1.09 -1.77 15.43
CA GLY A 373 -1.18 -2.19 14.03
C GLY A 373 0.05 -2.94 13.50
N ASP A 374 0.80 -3.62 14.39
CA ASP A 374 2.07 -4.32 14.12
C ASP A 374 3.24 -3.40 13.64
N VAL A 375 3.09 -2.09 13.75
CA VAL A 375 4.06 -1.11 13.23
C VAL A 375 4.63 -0.20 14.31
N ILE A 376 3.76 0.56 15.01
CA ILE A 376 4.18 1.64 15.92
C ILE A 376 4.19 1.15 17.37
N PRO A 377 5.37 1.15 18.05
CA PRO A 377 5.41 0.85 19.49
C PRO A 377 4.69 1.91 20.31
N GLU A 378 3.80 1.47 21.20
CA GLU A 378 3.10 2.33 22.15
C GLU A 378 3.12 1.73 23.56
N VAL A 379 3.02 2.58 24.58
CA VAL A 379 2.80 2.17 25.97
C VAL A 379 1.31 1.97 26.19
N VAL A 380 0.91 0.75 26.59
CA VAL A 380 -0.50 0.41 26.84
C VAL A 380 -0.93 0.83 28.23
N LYS A 381 -0.15 0.43 29.23
CA LYS A 381 -0.42 0.68 30.66
C LYS A 381 0.85 0.56 31.49
N VAL A 382 0.77 1.03 32.72
CA VAL A 382 1.77 0.83 33.78
C VAL A 382 1.42 -0.42 34.57
N ASP A 383 2.42 -1.23 34.88
CA ASP A 383 2.30 -2.31 35.87
C ASP A 383 2.52 -1.72 37.26
N LYS A 384 1.41 -1.22 37.85
CA LYS A 384 1.45 -0.51 39.13
C LYS A 384 1.87 -1.41 40.29
N GLU A 385 1.67 -2.73 40.19
CA GLU A 385 2.05 -3.67 41.22
C GLU A 385 3.58 -3.82 41.32
N ARG A 386 4.28 -3.57 40.21
CA ARG A 386 5.75 -3.58 40.16
C ARG A 386 6.40 -2.22 40.35
N ARG A 387 5.63 -1.16 40.64
CA ARG A 387 6.18 0.15 40.96
C ARG A 387 6.89 0.09 42.30
N THR A 388 8.18 0.34 42.32
CA THR A 388 9.00 0.34 43.55
C THR A 388 9.28 1.78 44.01
N GLY A 389 8.87 2.11 45.22
CA GLY A 389 9.10 3.43 45.82
C GLY A 389 8.21 4.56 45.25
N GLU A 390 8.42 5.77 45.79
CA GLU A 390 7.75 6.97 45.27
C GLU A 390 8.51 7.51 44.04
N LEU A 391 7.90 7.34 42.87
CA LEU A 391 8.41 7.92 41.62
C LEU A 391 7.77 9.29 41.39
N PRO A 392 8.52 10.32 40.93
CA PRO A 392 7.97 11.65 40.67
C PRO A 392 6.92 11.57 39.53
N SER A 393 5.83 12.33 39.72
CA SER A 393 4.81 12.46 38.69
C SER A 393 5.36 13.16 37.46
N PHE A 394 4.83 12.76 36.29
CA PHE A 394 5.20 13.38 35.02
C PHE A 394 4.86 14.88 34.99
N LYS A 395 5.79 15.67 34.49
CA LYS A 395 5.60 17.08 34.19
C LYS A 395 5.96 17.32 32.72
N MET A 396 5.00 17.93 32.02
CA MET A 396 5.26 18.36 30.64
C MET A 396 6.31 19.45 30.59
N ILE A 397 7.15 19.48 29.59
CA ILE A 397 8.09 20.58 29.36
C ILE A 397 7.34 21.85 29.00
N THR A 398 7.87 23.00 29.42
CA THR A 398 7.28 24.33 29.19
C THR A 398 7.85 25.00 27.95
N ASN A 399 9.05 24.59 27.53
CA ASN A 399 9.76 25.17 26.41
C ASN A 399 10.12 24.10 25.36
N CYS A 400 10.20 24.53 24.11
CA CYS A 400 10.60 23.66 22.99
C CYS A 400 12.00 23.07 23.23
N PRO A 401 12.19 21.75 23.09
CA PRO A 401 13.47 21.11 23.38
C PRO A 401 14.56 21.45 22.34
N VAL A 402 14.20 22.09 21.22
CA VAL A 402 15.13 22.43 20.14
C VAL A 402 15.45 23.91 20.12
N CYS A 403 14.43 24.80 20.08
CA CYS A 403 14.66 26.24 19.94
C CYS A 403 14.44 27.05 21.24
N GLY A 404 14.00 26.41 22.36
CA GLY A 404 13.77 27.09 23.63
C GLY A 404 12.51 27.94 23.73
N GLU A 405 11.74 28.11 22.64
CA GLU A 405 10.50 28.88 22.63
C GLU A 405 9.46 28.32 23.59
N LYS A 406 8.66 29.17 24.24
CA LYS A 406 7.59 28.76 25.14
C LYS A 406 6.53 27.97 24.35
N LEU A 407 6.13 26.84 24.91
CA LEU A 407 5.11 25.99 24.28
C LEU A 407 3.71 26.57 24.54
N GLU A 408 2.85 26.45 23.51
CA GLU A 408 1.46 26.84 23.56
C GLU A 408 0.56 25.60 23.51
N ARG A 409 -0.52 25.61 24.31
CA ARG A 409 -1.61 24.64 24.27
C ARG A 409 -2.92 25.40 24.17
N LYS A 410 -3.69 25.13 23.11
CA LYS A 410 -5.04 25.68 22.97
C LYS A 410 -6.00 24.93 23.89
N GLU A 411 -7.03 25.63 24.40
CA GLU A 411 -7.96 25.06 25.40
C GLU A 411 -8.64 23.78 24.96
N ASP A 412 -8.96 23.65 23.66
CA ASP A 412 -9.64 22.49 23.09
C ASP A 412 -8.68 21.43 22.47
N GLU A 413 -7.36 21.61 22.66
CA GLU A 413 -6.37 20.68 22.06
C GLU A 413 -5.58 19.93 23.15
N ALA A 414 -5.42 18.61 22.96
CA ALA A 414 -4.66 17.76 23.86
C ALA A 414 -3.12 17.90 23.69
N ASN A 415 -2.66 18.65 22.69
CA ASN A 415 -1.26 18.73 22.33
C ASN A 415 -0.66 20.10 22.63
N HIS A 416 0.65 20.09 22.93
CA HIS A 416 1.47 21.29 23.03
C HIS A 416 2.18 21.56 21.71
N TYR A 417 2.39 22.83 21.37
CA TYR A 417 3.00 23.26 20.12
C TYR A 417 4.12 24.28 20.34
N CYS A 418 5.17 24.17 19.56
CA CYS A 418 6.16 25.22 19.37
C CYS A 418 5.64 26.19 18.32
N SER A 419 5.40 27.46 18.72
CA SER A 419 4.90 28.51 17.82
C SER A 419 6.01 29.14 16.95
N ASN A 420 7.29 29.00 17.32
CA ASN A 420 8.40 29.57 16.58
C ASN A 420 8.45 29.06 15.12
N PRO A 421 8.27 29.93 14.11
CA PRO A 421 8.34 29.53 12.70
C PRO A 421 9.77 29.14 12.23
N LEU A 422 10.78 29.62 12.94
CA LEU A 422 12.22 29.39 12.62
C LEU A 422 12.81 28.21 13.42
N CYS A 423 11.98 27.39 14.05
CA CYS A 423 12.46 26.21 14.77
C CYS A 423 13.07 25.19 13.79
N ASP A 424 14.34 24.85 13.97
CA ASP A 424 15.07 23.90 13.08
C ASP A 424 14.36 22.56 12.97
N ALA A 425 13.83 22.01 14.07
CA ALA A 425 13.09 20.78 14.01
C ALA A 425 11.85 20.86 13.09
N LYS A 426 11.12 21.99 13.12
CA LYS A 426 9.97 22.21 12.22
C LYS A 426 10.42 22.30 10.75
N ASN A 427 11.55 22.96 10.52
CA ASN A 427 12.08 23.14 9.17
C ASN A 427 12.57 21.80 8.60
N ILE A 428 13.33 21.03 9.35
CA ILE A 428 13.77 19.68 8.96
C ILE A 428 12.55 18.78 8.66
N GLU A 429 11.56 18.75 9.53
CA GLU A 429 10.33 17.97 9.34
C GLU A 429 9.51 18.39 8.11
N LYS A 430 9.51 19.70 7.77
CA LYS A 430 8.89 20.18 6.51
C LYS A 430 9.65 19.66 5.28
N LEU A 431 10.99 19.66 5.33
CA LEU A 431 11.83 19.12 4.26
C LEU A 431 11.62 17.62 4.06
N ILE A 432 11.59 16.85 5.17
CA ILE A 432 11.33 15.41 5.16
C ILE A 432 9.94 15.12 4.55
N HIS A 433 8.92 15.87 4.98
CA HIS A 433 7.58 15.71 4.42
C HIS A 433 7.54 16.03 2.93
N PHE A 434 8.18 17.15 2.51
CA PHE A 434 8.23 17.57 1.12
C PHE A 434 8.87 16.52 0.21
N ALA A 435 10.01 15.95 0.63
CA ALA A 435 10.72 14.93 -0.13
C ALA A 435 10.05 13.54 -0.08
N SER A 436 9.13 13.31 0.86
CA SER A 436 8.55 12.00 1.14
C SER A 436 7.84 11.39 -0.07
N ARG A 437 7.72 10.04 -0.07
CA ARG A 437 7.10 9.23 -1.12
C ARG A 437 5.67 9.67 -1.48
N GLY A 438 4.87 10.11 -0.50
CA GLY A 438 3.50 10.57 -0.71
C GLY A 438 3.41 11.96 -1.32
N ALA A 439 4.45 12.77 -1.16
CA ALA A 439 4.58 14.15 -1.62
C ALA A 439 5.38 14.22 -2.92
N MET A 440 6.54 14.86 -2.94
CA MET A 440 7.35 15.01 -4.16
C MET A 440 8.12 13.75 -4.55
N ASN A 441 8.21 12.75 -3.66
CA ASN A 441 8.84 11.44 -3.90
C ASN A 441 10.28 11.54 -4.43
N ILE A 442 11.12 12.31 -3.74
CA ILE A 442 12.54 12.48 -4.11
C ILE A 442 13.33 11.28 -3.56
N GLU A 443 13.60 10.30 -4.42
CA GLU A 443 14.34 9.09 -4.04
C GLU A 443 15.79 9.44 -3.68
N GLY A 444 16.29 8.81 -2.62
CA GLY A 444 17.64 9.10 -2.11
C GLY A 444 17.70 10.25 -1.10
N LEU A 445 16.64 11.05 -0.93
CA LEU A 445 16.58 12.15 0.02
C LEU A 445 15.74 11.76 1.26
N GLY A 446 16.20 10.74 1.99
CA GLY A 446 15.54 10.28 3.21
C GLY A 446 15.80 11.18 4.41
N GLU A 447 15.07 10.91 5.53
CA GLU A 447 15.12 11.67 6.78
C GLU A 447 16.56 11.97 7.24
N ARG A 448 17.37 10.94 7.42
CA ARG A 448 18.76 11.08 7.89
C ARG A 448 19.61 11.95 6.95
N ILE A 449 19.45 11.77 5.65
CA ILE A 449 20.23 12.55 4.64
C ILE A 449 19.81 14.00 4.66
N LEU A 450 18.52 14.28 4.81
CA LEU A 450 18.02 15.66 4.94
C LEU A 450 18.50 16.32 6.23
N GLU A 451 18.51 15.59 7.36
CA GLU A 451 19.08 16.08 8.62
C GLU A 451 20.58 16.42 8.46
N ASP A 452 21.35 15.51 7.85
CA ASP A 452 22.78 15.73 7.60
C ASP A 452 22.99 16.95 6.67
N TYR A 453 22.25 17.05 5.55
CA TYR A 453 22.36 18.14 4.60
C TYR A 453 21.90 19.49 5.18
N TYR A 454 20.88 19.48 6.05
CA TYR A 454 20.46 20.67 6.79
C TYR A 454 21.55 21.14 7.75
N ASN A 455 22.11 20.22 8.52
CA ASN A 455 23.18 20.53 9.49
C ASN A 455 24.47 20.99 8.83
N PHE A 456 24.78 20.50 7.63
CA PHE A 456 25.93 20.97 6.83
C PHE A 456 25.66 22.26 6.06
N GLY A 457 24.41 22.76 6.05
CA GLY A 457 24.01 23.97 5.35
C GLY A 457 23.81 23.83 3.84
N TYR A 458 23.79 22.60 3.30
CA TYR A 458 23.49 22.36 1.88
C TYR A 458 22.00 22.56 1.56
N VAL A 459 21.11 22.29 2.53
CA VAL A 459 19.68 22.50 2.44
C VAL A 459 19.22 23.34 3.63
N THR A 460 18.58 24.47 3.38
CA THR A 460 18.10 25.39 4.43
C THR A 460 16.58 25.56 4.42
N ASP A 461 15.97 25.41 3.24
CA ASP A 461 14.53 25.51 3.01
C ASP A 461 14.12 24.57 1.85
N ILE A 462 12.81 24.47 1.58
CA ILE A 462 12.29 23.60 0.50
C ILE A 462 12.87 23.95 -0.88
N PRO A 463 12.95 25.21 -1.32
CA PRO A 463 13.56 25.56 -2.61
C PRO A 463 15.02 25.17 -2.76
N SER A 464 15.82 25.22 -1.69
CA SER A 464 17.24 24.86 -1.72
C SER A 464 17.50 23.38 -2.03
N ILE A 465 16.49 22.49 -1.90
CA ILE A 465 16.58 21.11 -2.38
C ILE A 465 16.90 21.08 -3.88
N TYR A 466 16.29 21.98 -4.66
CA TYR A 466 16.51 22.09 -6.11
C TYR A 466 17.82 22.74 -6.49
N ASP A 467 18.54 23.31 -5.53
CA ASP A 467 19.88 23.88 -5.67
C ASP A 467 21.02 22.89 -5.37
N LEU A 468 20.72 21.69 -4.85
CA LEU A 468 21.71 20.67 -4.45
C LEU A 468 22.72 20.31 -5.55
N LYS A 469 22.35 20.48 -6.82
CA LYS A 469 23.25 20.27 -7.96
C LYS A 469 24.52 21.14 -7.88
N LYS A 470 24.46 22.31 -7.23
CA LYS A 470 25.59 23.23 -7.04
C LYS A 470 26.69 22.63 -6.14
N TYR A 471 26.33 21.72 -5.27
CA TYR A 471 27.19 21.05 -4.28
C TYR A 471 27.59 19.63 -4.68
N LYS A 472 27.39 19.24 -5.95
CA LYS A 472 27.58 17.86 -6.41
C LYS A 472 28.95 17.28 -6.00
N ASP A 473 30.03 18.02 -6.25
CA ASP A 473 31.38 17.54 -5.97
C ASP A 473 31.65 17.40 -4.47
N GLU A 474 31.09 18.28 -3.65
CA GLU A 474 31.20 18.23 -2.18
C GLU A 474 30.41 17.05 -1.64
N LEU A 475 29.18 16.84 -2.13
CA LEU A 475 28.32 15.73 -1.71
C LEU A 475 28.95 14.36 -2.02
N MET A 476 29.71 14.23 -3.11
CA MET A 476 30.42 12.99 -3.44
C MET A 476 31.57 12.67 -2.47
N THR A 477 32.05 13.65 -1.68
CA THR A 477 33.11 13.43 -0.67
C THR A 477 32.57 12.94 0.66
N LEU A 478 31.24 12.99 0.88
CA LEU A 478 30.62 12.56 2.13
C LEU A 478 30.65 11.03 2.26
N GLU A 479 30.88 10.55 3.48
CA GLU A 479 30.95 9.12 3.77
C GLU A 479 29.62 8.41 3.41
N GLY A 480 29.69 7.35 2.62
CA GLY A 480 28.53 6.58 2.16
C GLY A 480 27.91 7.10 0.85
N PHE A 481 28.44 8.18 0.26
CA PHE A 481 27.98 8.72 -1.02
C PHE A 481 29.05 8.56 -2.10
N GLY A 482 28.69 7.89 -3.19
CA GLY A 482 29.53 7.79 -4.37
C GLY A 482 28.86 8.49 -5.56
N GLU A 483 29.59 8.66 -6.65
CA GLU A 483 29.13 9.35 -7.86
C GLU A 483 27.74 8.85 -8.33
N LYS A 484 27.55 7.53 -8.37
CA LYS A 484 26.28 6.93 -8.79
C LYS A 484 25.10 7.33 -7.88
N SER A 485 25.29 7.33 -6.56
CA SER A 485 24.23 7.68 -5.61
C SER A 485 23.86 9.15 -5.68
N ILE A 486 24.83 10.04 -5.85
CA ILE A 486 24.60 11.47 -6.01
C ILE A 486 23.93 11.78 -7.35
N ASN A 487 24.37 11.15 -8.44
CA ASN A 487 23.69 11.32 -9.74
C ASN A 487 22.23 10.87 -9.67
N ASN A 488 21.94 9.69 -9.09
CA ASN A 488 20.58 9.21 -8.91
C ASN A 488 19.72 10.18 -8.06
N LEU A 489 20.29 10.76 -7.00
CA LEU A 489 19.59 11.75 -6.19
C LEU A 489 19.27 13.02 -6.99
N LEU A 490 20.24 13.54 -7.75
CA LEU A 490 20.04 14.74 -8.56
C LEU A 490 19.01 14.49 -9.68
N ASP A 491 19.03 13.31 -10.29
CA ASP A 491 18.02 12.89 -11.28
C ASP A 491 16.62 12.81 -10.64
N ALA A 492 16.51 12.25 -9.44
CA ALA A 492 15.24 12.19 -8.71
C ALA A 492 14.69 13.58 -8.34
N ILE A 493 15.57 14.53 -8.01
CA ILE A 493 15.21 15.93 -7.77
C ILE A 493 14.66 16.56 -9.06
N GLU A 494 15.35 16.39 -10.20
CA GLU A 494 14.87 16.91 -11.48
C GLU A 494 13.55 16.26 -11.92
N GLU A 495 13.41 14.95 -11.76
CA GLU A 495 12.17 14.21 -12.07
C GLU A 495 10.99 14.72 -11.22
N SER A 496 11.24 15.05 -9.95
CA SER A 496 10.20 15.54 -9.04
C SER A 496 9.51 16.82 -9.50
N LYS A 497 10.19 17.66 -10.30
CA LYS A 497 9.63 18.89 -10.88
C LYS A 497 8.44 18.62 -11.80
N ASN A 498 8.34 17.42 -12.37
CA ASN A 498 7.28 17.01 -13.27
C ASN A 498 6.06 16.41 -12.53
N ASN A 499 6.04 16.39 -11.21
CA ASN A 499 4.91 15.90 -10.46
C ASN A 499 3.66 16.75 -10.72
N SER A 500 2.49 16.10 -10.68
CA SER A 500 1.19 16.78 -10.82
C SER A 500 0.86 17.60 -9.57
N LEU A 501 0.02 18.63 -9.73
CA LEU A 501 -0.31 19.64 -8.72
C LEU A 501 -0.73 19.05 -7.37
N GLU A 502 -1.47 17.93 -7.35
CA GLU A 502 -1.92 17.30 -6.09
C GLU A 502 -0.74 16.84 -5.22
N LYS A 503 0.38 16.46 -5.85
CA LYS A 503 1.61 16.09 -5.14
C LYS A 503 2.26 17.32 -4.50
N VAL A 504 2.32 18.42 -5.24
CA VAL A 504 2.83 19.70 -4.75
C VAL A 504 1.97 20.22 -3.60
N LEU A 505 0.66 20.26 -3.76
CA LEU A 505 -0.28 20.71 -2.71
C LEU A 505 -0.12 19.90 -1.42
N PHE A 506 -0.01 18.57 -1.54
CA PHE A 506 0.24 17.74 -0.37
C PHE A 506 1.61 18.00 0.24
N ALA A 507 2.65 18.20 -0.60
CA ALA A 507 4.02 18.48 -0.17
C ALA A 507 4.16 19.81 0.58
N LEU A 508 3.35 20.83 0.27
CA LEU A 508 3.31 22.11 0.98
C LEU A 508 2.90 21.97 2.46
N GLY A 509 2.27 20.86 2.83
CA GLY A 509 2.02 20.49 4.22
C GLY A 509 0.99 21.35 4.94
N ILE A 510 -0.01 21.87 4.24
CA ILE A 510 -1.13 22.64 4.82
C ILE A 510 -1.80 21.82 5.92
N ARG A 511 -2.13 22.47 7.04
CA ARG A 511 -2.73 21.83 8.21
C ARG A 511 -4.10 21.24 7.86
N HIS A 512 -4.43 20.08 8.40
CA HIS A 512 -5.68 19.32 8.14
C HIS A 512 -5.92 18.94 6.68
N PHE A 513 -4.93 19.14 5.79
CA PHE A 513 -5.03 18.92 4.36
C PHE A 513 -4.22 17.69 3.93
N GLY A 514 -4.90 16.61 3.57
CA GLY A 514 -4.30 15.33 3.20
C GLY A 514 -4.19 15.12 1.68
N ALA A 515 -3.54 14.04 1.26
CA ALA A 515 -3.35 13.72 -0.15
C ALA A 515 -4.67 13.60 -0.95
N LYS A 516 -5.75 13.08 -0.32
CA LYS A 516 -7.08 13.00 -0.97
C LYS A 516 -7.65 14.38 -1.23
N SER A 517 -7.61 15.27 -0.25
CA SER A 517 -8.11 16.65 -0.38
C SER A 517 -7.26 17.42 -1.40
N ALA A 518 -5.94 17.19 -1.44
CA ALA A 518 -5.05 17.75 -2.45
C ALA A 518 -5.45 17.35 -3.87
N LEU A 519 -5.77 16.06 -4.07
CA LEU A 519 -6.25 15.56 -5.35
C LEU A 519 -7.57 16.22 -5.75
N ILE A 520 -8.58 16.23 -4.87
CA ILE A 520 -9.89 16.84 -5.13
C ILE A 520 -9.74 18.31 -5.49
N LEU A 521 -8.88 19.05 -4.76
CA LEU A 521 -8.65 20.47 -5.01
C LEU A 521 -7.94 20.70 -6.36
N ALA A 522 -6.91 19.90 -6.68
CA ALA A 522 -6.20 19.96 -7.94
C ALA A 522 -7.11 19.60 -9.14
N GLU A 523 -7.96 18.60 -8.99
CA GLU A 523 -8.97 18.23 -10.01
C GLU A 523 -9.95 19.35 -10.27
N LYS A 524 -10.38 20.07 -9.24
CA LYS A 524 -11.36 21.16 -9.36
C LYS A 524 -10.77 22.41 -9.97
N PHE A 525 -9.62 22.87 -9.50
CA PHE A 525 -9.04 24.17 -9.87
C PHE A 525 -7.99 24.10 -10.99
N LYS A 526 -7.42 22.92 -11.26
CA LYS A 526 -6.44 22.64 -12.33
C LYS A 526 -5.06 23.28 -12.17
N ASP A 527 -4.94 24.42 -11.55
CA ASP A 527 -3.66 25.11 -11.29
C ASP A 527 -3.64 25.81 -9.93
N ILE A 528 -2.42 26.10 -9.42
CA ILE A 528 -2.23 26.64 -8.07
C ILE A 528 -2.74 28.09 -7.95
N ASP A 529 -2.71 28.88 -9.03
CA ASP A 529 -3.12 30.28 -8.99
C ASP A 529 -4.66 30.37 -8.92
N SER A 530 -5.38 29.47 -9.57
CA SER A 530 -6.82 29.30 -9.41
C SER A 530 -7.21 28.96 -7.97
N ILE A 531 -6.43 28.11 -7.28
CA ILE A 531 -6.66 27.80 -5.85
C ILE A 531 -6.41 29.03 -4.99
N LYS A 532 -5.29 29.73 -5.21
CA LYS A 532 -4.94 30.98 -4.50
C LYS A 532 -6.07 32.01 -4.57
N ASN A 533 -6.69 32.16 -5.74
CA ASN A 533 -7.74 33.15 -6.00
C ASN A 533 -9.17 32.66 -5.64
N SER A 534 -9.34 31.44 -5.17
CA SER A 534 -10.64 30.91 -4.81
C SER A 534 -11.23 31.58 -3.56
N THR A 535 -12.57 31.69 -3.49
CA THR A 535 -13.23 32.20 -2.29
C THR A 535 -13.45 31.09 -1.26
N PHE A 536 -13.71 31.48 -0.01
CA PHE A 536 -14.02 30.54 1.07
C PHE A 536 -15.25 29.67 0.73
N GLU A 537 -16.30 30.29 0.17
CA GLU A 537 -17.54 29.62 -0.24
C GLU A 537 -17.29 28.60 -1.36
N GLN A 538 -16.44 28.93 -2.31
CA GLN A 538 -16.01 28.00 -3.36
C GLN A 538 -15.32 26.78 -2.79
N LEU A 539 -14.44 26.95 -1.80
CA LEU A 539 -13.73 25.84 -1.13
C LEU A 539 -14.70 24.96 -0.35
N VAL A 540 -15.58 25.54 0.48
CA VAL A 540 -16.56 24.81 1.29
C VAL A 540 -17.58 24.06 0.42
N SER A 541 -17.89 24.57 -0.78
CA SER A 541 -18.81 23.89 -1.72
C SER A 541 -18.27 22.57 -2.27
N ILE A 542 -16.96 22.30 -2.11
CA ILE A 542 -16.30 21.09 -2.59
C ILE A 542 -16.56 19.94 -1.62
N TYR A 543 -17.03 18.81 -2.12
CA TYR A 543 -17.23 17.60 -1.33
C TYR A 543 -15.91 17.19 -0.64
N ASP A 544 -15.96 16.80 0.63
CA ASP A 544 -14.82 16.47 1.50
C ASP A 544 -13.94 17.67 1.94
N ILE A 545 -14.29 18.92 1.60
CA ILE A 545 -13.62 20.10 2.15
C ILE A 545 -14.59 20.82 3.10
N GLY A 546 -14.39 20.63 4.40
CA GLY A 546 -15.16 21.34 5.42
C GLY A 546 -14.60 22.72 5.76
N GLU A 547 -15.34 23.50 6.56
CA GLU A 547 -15.01 24.89 6.95
C GLU A 547 -13.61 25.02 7.54
N VAL A 548 -13.21 24.09 8.44
CA VAL A 548 -11.88 24.10 9.07
C VAL A 548 -10.77 24.00 8.02
N MET A 549 -10.93 23.07 7.07
CA MET A 549 -9.94 22.88 6.03
C MET A 549 -9.92 24.06 5.03
N ALA A 550 -11.08 24.59 4.66
CA ALA A 550 -11.20 25.76 3.79
C ALA A 550 -10.51 26.99 4.41
N LYS A 551 -10.65 27.16 5.72
CA LYS A 551 -9.97 28.23 6.48
C LYS A 551 -8.44 28.07 6.44
N GLU A 552 -7.94 26.87 6.72
CA GLU A 552 -6.49 26.59 6.68
C GLU A 552 -5.89 26.81 5.27
N ILE A 553 -6.64 26.45 4.21
CA ILE A 553 -6.23 26.70 2.82
C ILE A 553 -6.16 28.22 2.58
N LYS A 554 -7.17 28.99 2.96
CA LYS A 554 -7.18 30.45 2.78
C LYS A 554 -6.04 31.11 3.54
N GLU A 555 -5.88 30.81 4.83
CA GLU A 555 -4.78 31.33 5.65
C GLU A 555 -3.40 30.99 5.06
N TYR A 556 -3.24 29.78 4.47
CA TYR A 556 -2.00 29.39 3.82
C TYR A 556 -1.66 30.28 2.61
N PHE A 557 -2.64 30.54 1.75
CA PHE A 557 -2.44 31.37 0.52
C PHE A 557 -2.51 32.88 0.78
N GLU A 558 -2.89 33.31 1.96
CA GLU A 558 -2.81 34.73 2.39
C GLU A 558 -1.46 35.08 3.05
N ASN A 559 -0.72 34.05 3.47
CA ASN A 559 0.60 34.22 4.09
C ASN A 559 1.67 34.49 3.03
N GLN A 560 2.38 35.63 3.15
CA GLN A 560 3.38 36.07 2.19
C GLN A 560 4.58 35.12 2.09
N ASP A 561 5.01 34.50 3.19
CA ASP A 561 6.14 33.56 3.16
C ASP A 561 5.80 32.30 2.34
N ASN A 562 4.57 31.83 2.46
CA ASN A 562 4.09 30.69 1.66
C ASN A 562 3.97 31.05 0.18
N LEU A 563 3.54 32.26 -0.15
CA LEU A 563 3.51 32.74 -1.53
C LEU A 563 4.92 32.84 -2.11
N ASN A 564 5.86 33.39 -1.35
CA ASN A 564 7.27 33.45 -1.74
C ASN A 564 7.86 32.06 -1.96
N LEU A 565 7.49 31.06 -1.13
CA LEU A 565 7.86 29.65 -1.31
C LEU A 565 7.36 29.11 -2.66
N ILE A 566 6.07 29.31 -2.95
CA ILE A 566 5.45 28.87 -4.21
C ILE A 566 6.15 29.52 -5.42
N ASP A 567 6.42 30.82 -5.36
CA ASP A 567 7.09 31.53 -6.44
C ASP A 567 8.51 31.01 -6.66
N LYS A 568 9.29 30.76 -5.60
CA LYS A 568 10.61 30.12 -5.71
C LYS A 568 10.51 28.72 -6.34
N LEU A 569 9.53 27.90 -5.96
CA LEU A 569 9.32 26.59 -6.59
C LEU A 569 8.98 26.71 -8.08
N LYS A 570 8.15 27.70 -8.48
CA LYS A 570 7.90 28.01 -9.89
C LYS A 570 9.19 28.39 -10.63
N MET A 571 10.05 29.21 -10.01
CA MET A 571 11.34 29.60 -10.59
C MET A 571 12.28 28.40 -10.80
N HIS A 572 12.23 27.39 -9.94
CA HIS A 572 12.96 26.13 -10.11
C HIS A 572 12.34 25.20 -11.15
N GLY A 573 11.21 25.57 -11.76
CA GLY A 573 10.53 24.78 -12.79
C GLY A 573 9.63 23.69 -12.26
N VAL A 574 9.21 23.74 -10.98
CA VAL A 574 8.24 22.78 -10.42
C VAL A 574 6.88 23.01 -11.07
N ASN A 575 6.28 21.96 -11.58
CA ASN A 575 4.98 22.00 -12.21
C ASN A 575 3.86 22.36 -11.21
N MET A 576 3.08 23.40 -11.54
CA MET A 576 1.98 23.90 -10.73
C MET A 576 0.60 23.62 -11.34
N LYS A 577 0.54 22.67 -12.29
CA LYS A 577 -0.70 22.28 -12.99
C LYS A 577 -1.04 20.82 -12.69
N TYR A 578 -2.33 20.54 -12.66
CA TYR A 578 -2.86 19.19 -12.58
C TYR A 578 -2.65 18.45 -13.90
N LEU A 579 -1.96 17.31 -13.86
CA LEU A 579 -1.62 16.51 -15.03
C LEU A 579 -2.58 15.32 -15.23
N GLY A 580 -3.71 15.29 -14.49
CA GLY A 580 -4.71 14.23 -14.65
C GLY A 580 -5.44 14.32 -16.00
N THR A 581 -6.25 13.32 -16.30
CA THR A 581 -7.02 13.19 -17.54
C THR A 581 -7.78 14.48 -17.87
N GLU A 582 -7.61 14.99 -19.10
CA GLU A 582 -8.44 16.07 -19.61
C GLU A 582 -9.92 15.66 -19.48
N VAL A 583 -10.69 16.48 -18.76
CA VAL A 583 -12.14 16.29 -18.67
C VAL A 583 -12.72 16.84 -19.96
N ILE A 584 -13.27 15.95 -20.79
CA ILE A 584 -14.11 16.35 -21.94
C ILE A 584 -15.45 16.75 -21.33
N GLU A 585 -15.79 18.05 -21.35
CA GLU A 585 -17.10 18.48 -20.86
C GLU A 585 -18.21 17.97 -21.81
N ASP A 586 -18.87 16.91 -21.39
CA ASP A 586 -20.01 16.33 -22.07
C ASP A 586 -21.29 16.65 -21.28
N PRO A 587 -22.23 17.44 -21.85
CA PRO A 587 -23.46 17.81 -21.15
C PRO A 587 -24.28 16.62 -20.66
N SER A 588 -24.18 15.46 -21.32
CA SER A 588 -24.91 14.24 -20.92
C SER A 588 -24.38 13.66 -19.62
N PHE A 589 -23.11 13.90 -19.26
CA PHE A 589 -22.42 13.36 -18.08
C PHE A 589 -22.11 14.45 -17.05
N LYS A 590 -21.90 15.69 -17.46
CA LYS A 590 -21.44 16.79 -16.61
C LYS A 590 -22.28 16.91 -15.34
N ASP A 591 -21.61 16.82 -14.18
CA ASP A 591 -22.16 16.88 -12.81
C ASP A 591 -23.20 15.80 -12.45
N LYS A 592 -23.52 14.88 -13.37
CA LYS A 592 -24.47 13.78 -13.13
C LYS A 592 -23.90 12.74 -12.19
N LYS A 593 -24.69 12.30 -11.24
CA LYS A 593 -24.41 11.18 -10.34
C LYS A 593 -24.88 9.89 -10.99
N ILE A 594 -23.95 9.05 -11.39
CA ILE A 594 -24.19 7.89 -12.24
C ILE A 594 -23.84 6.61 -11.48
N VAL A 595 -24.76 5.66 -11.47
CA VAL A 595 -24.57 4.29 -10.94
C VAL A 595 -24.49 3.33 -12.12
N ILE A 596 -23.62 2.32 -12.02
CA ILE A 596 -23.53 1.23 -13.00
C ILE A 596 -24.00 -0.06 -12.33
N THR A 597 -24.87 -0.82 -12.98
CA THR A 597 -25.34 -2.14 -12.53
C THR A 597 -25.40 -3.12 -13.70
N GLY A 598 -25.12 -4.41 -13.43
CA GLY A 598 -25.00 -5.41 -14.48
C GLY A 598 -23.69 -5.33 -15.26
N THR A 599 -23.51 -6.24 -16.21
CA THR A 599 -22.32 -6.36 -17.07
C THR A 599 -22.61 -5.74 -18.44
N VAL A 600 -21.80 -4.78 -18.87
CA VAL A 600 -21.88 -4.16 -20.18
C VAL A 600 -20.98 -4.93 -21.15
N SER A 601 -21.53 -5.36 -22.30
CA SER A 601 -20.87 -6.31 -23.20
C SER A 601 -19.65 -5.75 -23.91
N PHE A 602 -19.62 -4.44 -24.22
CA PHE A 602 -18.61 -3.81 -25.07
C PHE A 602 -17.52 -3.04 -24.30
N MET A 603 -17.69 -2.85 -22.99
CA MET A 603 -16.73 -2.07 -22.17
C MET A 603 -16.74 -2.55 -20.73
N SER A 604 -15.54 -2.66 -20.13
CA SER A 604 -15.44 -3.03 -18.72
C SER A 604 -16.05 -1.94 -17.82
N ARG A 605 -16.63 -2.35 -16.68
CA ARG A 605 -17.20 -1.42 -15.68
C ARG A 605 -16.24 -0.32 -15.26
N ASN A 606 -14.94 -0.65 -15.19
CA ASN A 606 -13.91 0.32 -14.82
C ASN A 606 -13.63 1.33 -15.93
N ASP A 607 -13.69 0.90 -17.18
CA ASP A 607 -13.51 1.81 -18.30
C ASP A 607 -14.73 2.72 -18.47
N ILE A 608 -15.95 2.20 -18.21
CA ILE A 608 -17.15 3.03 -18.13
C ILE A 608 -17.00 4.09 -17.01
N LYS A 609 -16.50 3.70 -15.82
CA LYS A 609 -16.22 4.65 -14.73
C LYS A 609 -15.22 5.72 -15.15
N LYS A 610 -14.15 5.36 -15.87
CA LYS A 610 -13.18 6.33 -16.40
C LYS A 610 -13.81 7.26 -17.42
N GLU A 611 -14.61 6.73 -18.34
CA GLU A 611 -15.30 7.54 -19.36
C GLU A 611 -16.32 8.51 -18.74
N ILE A 612 -17.06 8.09 -17.71
CA ILE A 612 -17.95 8.97 -16.94
C ILE A 612 -17.15 10.11 -16.31
N LEU A 613 -16.05 9.80 -15.62
CA LEU A 613 -15.19 10.81 -14.97
C LEU A 613 -14.55 11.75 -16.02
N LYS A 614 -14.07 11.19 -17.13
CA LYS A 614 -13.48 11.95 -18.24
C LYS A 614 -14.48 12.94 -18.86
N ARG A 615 -15.77 12.62 -18.82
CA ARG A 615 -16.86 13.48 -19.32
C ARG A 615 -17.52 14.36 -18.26
N GLY A 616 -16.90 14.48 -17.08
CA GLY A 616 -17.37 15.36 -16.00
C GLY A 616 -18.50 14.79 -15.14
N GLY A 617 -18.85 13.49 -15.30
CA GLY A 617 -19.79 12.78 -14.45
C GLY A 617 -19.19 12.32 -13.13
N LYS A 618 -20.03 11.92 -12.18
CA LYS A 618 -19.65 11.42 -10.85
C LYS A 618 -20.14 9.99 -10.68
N ASN A 619 -19.19 9.04 -10.52
CA ASN A 619 -19.56 7.67 -10.18
C ASN A 619 -19.98 7.57 -8.72
N ILE A 620 -21.15 7.01 -8.46
CA ILE A 620 -21.63 6.67 -7.11
C ILE A 620 -21.98 5.19 -7.06
N ASP A 621 -21.77 4.58 -5.89
CA ASP A 621 -21.89 3.12 -5.74
C ASP A 621 -23.30 2.66 -5.36
N SER A 622 -24.19 3.54 -4.92
CA SER A 622 -25.56 3.20 -4.49
C SER A 622 -26.61 4.11 -5.11
N VAL A 623 -27.77 3.52 -5.45
CA VAL A 623 -28.93 4.24 -5.98
C VAL A 623 -29.70 4.91 -4.85
N SER A 624 -29.96 6.21 -4.99
CA SER A 624 -30.75 7.02 -4.05
C SER A 624 -31.56 8.08 -4.82
N SER A 625 -32.43 8.83 -4.14
CA SER A 625 -33.14 9.96 -4.73
C SER A 625 -32.25 11.08 -5.31
N LYS A 626 -30.92 11.00 -5.02
CA LYS A 626 -29.90 11.93 -5.54
C LYS A 626 -29.14 11.36 -6.74
N THR A 627 -29.51 10.19 -7.25
CA THR A 627 -28.91 9.56 -8.43
C THR A 627 -29.59 10.11 -9.67
N ASP A 628 -28.81 10.57 -10.65
CA ASP A 628 -29.34 11.12 -11.89
C ASP A 628 -29.53 10.06 -12.96
N ILE A 629 -28.59 9.11 -13.09
CA ILE A 629 -28.58 8.11 -14.16
C ILE A 629 -28.18 6.76 -13.59
N VAL A 630 -28.81 5.68 -14.05
CA VAL A 630 -28.36 4.30 -13.81
C VAL A 630 -28.06 3.63 -15.15
N ILE A 631 -26.79 3.27 -15.35
CA ILE A 631 -26.34 2.48 -16.50
C ILE A 631 -26.59 1.00 -16.18
N VAL A 632 -27.31 0.32 -17.09
CA VAL A 632 -27.79 -1.05 -16.90
C VAL A 632 -27.25 -1.93 -18.01
N GLY A 633 -26.41 -2.90 -17.64
CA GLY A 633 -25.97 -4.00 -18.51
C GLY A 633 -26.75 -5.28 -18.24
N ASP A 634 -26.25 -6.40 -18.76
CA ASP A 634 -26.84 -7.73 -18.58
C ASP A 634 -26.85 -8.15 -17.11
N SER A 635 -27.90 -8.90 -16.73
CA SER A 635 -28.09 -9.41 -15.36
C SER A 635 -27.99 -8.33 -14.27
N PRO A 636 -28.78 -7.25 -14.35
CA PRO A 636 -28.74 -6.16 -13.38
C PRO A 636 -29.21 -6.65 -12.00
N GLY A 637 -28.55 -6.17 -10.93
CA GLY A 637 -28.92 -6.47 -9.54
C GLY A 637 -30.00 -5.55 -8.99
N SER A 638 -30.17 -5.57 -7.65
CA SER A 638 -31.18 -4.79 -6.91
C SER A 638 -31.17 -3.27 -7.19
N LYS A 639 -30.07 -2.73 -7.69
CA LYS A 639 -29.94 -1.31 -8.07
C LYS A 639 -30.87 -0.92 -9.22
N TYR A 640 -31.13 -1.85 -10.15
CA TYR A 640 -32.06 -1.63 -11.25
C TYR A 640 -33.53 -1.47 -10.77
N ASP A 641 -33.95 -2.37 -9.88
CA ASP A 641 -35.30 -2.29 -9.33
C ASP A 641 -35.52 -1.02 -8.51
N LYS A 642 -34.48 -0.65 -7.75
CA LYS A 642 -34.46 0.58 -6.97
C LYS A 642 -34.47 1.84 -7.87
N ALA A 643 -33.78 1.81 -9.00
CA ALA A 643 -33.81 2.90 -9.97
C ALA A 643 -35.21 3.08 -10.57
N LYS A 644 -35.88 1.98 -10.93
CA LYS A 644 -37.28 2.01 -11.40
C LYS A 644 -38.22 2.54 -10.33
N SER A 645 -38.11 2.10 -9.11
CA SER A 645 -38.97 2.54 -7.99
C SER A 645 -38.80 4.04 -7.67
N LEU A 646 -37.64 4.60 -7.94
CA LEU A 646 -37.30 6.03 -7.74
C LEU A 646 -37.46 6.88 -9.01
N ASN A 647 -37.91 6.28 -10.11
CA ASN A 647 -38.12 6.96 -11.41
C ASN A 647 -36.84 7.66 -11.95
N ILE A 648 -35.68 7.02 -11.76
CA ILE A 648 -34.35 7.52 -12.17
C ILE A 648 -34.15 7.19 -13.66
N GLU A 649 -33.45 8.05 -14.38
CA GLU A 649 -33.14 7.83 -15.79
C GLU A 649 -32.24 6.58 -15.94
N ILE A 650 -32.65 5.66 -16.82
CA ILE A 650 -31.93 4.41 -17.09
C ILE A 650 -31.32 4.47 -18.48
N TRP A 651 -30.02 4.16 -18.55
CA TRP A 651 -29.30 3.95 -19.80
C TRP A 651 -28.97 2.46 -19.97
N ASP A 652 -29.52 1.87 -21.02
CA ASP A 652 -29.09 0.55 -21.48
C ASP A 652 -27.75 0.63 -22.25
N GLU A 653 -27.23 -0.49 -22.71
CA GLU A 653 -25.99 -0.54 -23.46
C GLU A 653 -26.01 0.28 -24.75
N ASN A 654 -27.12 0.32 -25.46
CA ASN A 654 -27.25 1.06 -26.71
C ASN A 654 -27.21 2.55 -26.45
N LYS A 655 -27.93 3.00 -25.43
CA LYS A 655 -27.94 4.42 -25.04
C LYS A 655 -26.57 4.84 -24.49
N LEU A 656 -25.86 3.96 -23.77
CA LEU A 656 -24.50 4.22 -23.33
C LEU A 656 -23.55 4.36 -24.53
N LYS A 657 -23.61 3.46 -25.53
CA LYS A 657 -22.82 3.55 -26.78
C LYS A 657 -23.08 4.88 -27.51
N GLU A 658 -24.34 5.26 -27.65
CA GLU A 658 -24.72 6.53 -28.24
C GLU A 658 -24.10 7.72 -27.51
N LYS A 659 -24.19 7.75 -26.16
CA LYS A 659 -23.66 8.82 -25.32
C LYS A 659 -22.12 8.85 -25.24
N LEU A 660 -21.47 7.75 -25.46
CA LEU A 660 -20.00 7.67 -25.57
C LEU A 660 -19.48 8.10 -26.96
N GLY A 661 -20.35 8.43 -27.90
CA GLY A 661 -19.98 8.94 -29.24
C GLY A 661 -19.77 7.85 -30.29
N GLY A 662 -20.49 6.71 -30.18
CA GLY A 662 -20.39 5.59 -31.14
C GLY A 662 -18.98 5.09 -31.31
N ILE A 663 -18.46 4.35 -30.31
CA ILE A 663 -17.19 3.64 -30.45
C ILE A 663 -17.39 2.58 -31.54
N SER A 664 -16.91 2.86 -32.74
CA SER A 664 -16.81 1.86 -33.81
C SER A 664 -15.85 0.75 -33.39
N GLU A 665 -16.24 -0.49 -33.66
CA GLU A 665 -15.48 -1.72 -33.43
C GLU A 665 -14.04 -1.67 -33.90
#